data_dc30105345e15972ceac99dd6cecb56c
#
_entry.id   dc30105345e15972ceac99dd6cecb56c
#
_cell.length_a   1.000
_cell.length_b   1.000
_cell.length_c   1.000
_cell.angle_alpha   90.00
_cell.angle_beta   90.00
_cell.angle_gamma   90.00
#
_symmetry.space_group_name_H-M   'P 1'
#
loop_
_entity.id
_entity.type
_entity.pdbx_description
1 polymer ?
#
loop_
_entity_poly.entity_id
_entity_poly.type
_entity_poly.pdbx_seq_one_letter_code
_entity_poly.pdbx_strand_id
1 'polypeptide(L)'
;MNVRPLACALIVYLIAMPHADAQKKRAAKPKAPAAPTACSDFYASANADWLRSNTTPPASGSTSTLEQLAARSRQQQLDLLDAASKSPQNNVQKLLGDFWASGLDEAAVERDGAQPIAPLIARIDAIKNAKDIPPSIAALHQVGIPVVFNFGADVDLQDLERHIGYFAQGGLGLPDPAYYTRNDADTQALMGRYRNYIEKILALTGTPEAQIKTDAQAVLDLETRIATASKSLIDLRDPRANFAPVDTKTLAKQYKRLQLGDFLKAQGVTDDRVSMANPQLFTQLDALVGSLKPAQWKAYLRWRVGDAMAPYLAKSFRDAEFEFRGRVLRGLAAPQSRPQQVLDAITLAAGPMVGHEYAARYYSPATDKRAEDIAKQVREALGQALDRDTRFSAAAKAEAKAKLDRLKIEVGTPNRDLDYTVQPMGRGSFGSNMLIASTWRHREEMKRIGRGNADRRWDVLPQDPSLAYDITQNRLIVTAAMLQPPVFDTTKDAAWLYGSYGALVGHELSHGFDNRGRYVDSKQELRDWWTPTETSAWDGLSKRIAAQYSGFDYPELEGVKVNGAQTADENIADLAGVELAWSAFGSAEPSAAKPAQQSFYKGWASLWPQRMTEEIARQRAATSVHAPGQWRTNGPLRNQPSFGEANTCKAGNAMQLAADQQVRLFP
;
A
#
# COMPACT_ATOMS: atom_id res chain seq x y z
N MET A 1 7.20 -8.31 -3.38
CA MET A 1 7.54 -6.91 -3.79
C MET A 1 6.24 -6.13 -3.87
N ASN A 2 5.91 -5.40 -2.80
CA ASN A 2 4.72 -4.56 -2.80
C ASN A 2 4.91 -3.39 -3.77
N VAL A 3 4.40 -3.53 -4.98
CA VAL A 3 4.27 -2.42 -5.91
C VAL A 3 3.02 -1.65 -5.49
N ARG A 4 3.18 -0.66 -4.61
CA ARG A 4 2.13 0.35 -4.40
C ARG A 4 1.93 1.07 -5.74
N PRO A 5 0.71 1.21 -6.26
CA PRO A 5 0.49 1.99 -7.47
C PRO A 5 0.78 3.47 -7.16
N LEU A 6 1.83 4.01 -7.79
CA LEU A 6 2.02 5.46 -7.88
C LEU A 6 0.92 6.02 -8.79
N ALA A 7 0.12 6.92 -8.23
CA ALA A 7 -0.86 7.68 -8.98
C ALA A 7 -0.15 8.60 -10.00
N CYS A 8 -0.39 8.39 -11.28
CA CYS A 8 0.01 9.33 -12.34
C CYS A 8 -0.84 10.60 -12.24
N ALA A 9 -0.20 11.74 -11.99
CA ALA A 9 -0.83 13.04 -12.11
C ALA A 9 -0.91 13.44 -13.59
N LEU A 10 -2.12 13.52 -14.13
CA LEU A 10 -2.40 14.18 -15.41
C LEU A 10 -2.57 15.69 -15.15
N ILE A 11 -1.75 16.49 -15.79
CA ILE A 11 -1.86 17.96 -15.82
C ILE A 11 -2.90 18.33 -16.87
N VAL A 12 -4.00 18.96 -16.46
CA VAL A 12 -4.99 19.56 -17.37
C VAL A 12 -4.82 21.08 -17.33
N TYR A 13 -4.63 21.68 -18.49
CA TYR A 13 -4.56 23.12 -18.71
C TYR A 13 -5.92 23.80 -18.51
N LEU A 14 -5.94 24.86 -17.72
CA LEU A 14 -7.07 25.81 -17.58
C LEU A 14 -7.03 26.85 -18.71
N ILE A 15 -8.06 26.86 -19.56
CA ILE A 15 -8.34 27.96 -20.48
C ILE A 15 -9.33 28.89 -19.79
N ALA A 16 -8.92 30.15 -19.57
CA ALA A 16 -9.76 31.19 -19.02
C ALA A 16 -10.70 31.77 -20.08
N MET A 17 -11.98 31.85 -19.78
CA MET A 17 -12.95 32.66 -20.58
C MET A 17 -13.57 33.79 -19.75
N PRO A 18 -13.95 34.95 -20.37
CA PRO A 18 -14.26 36.18 -19.66
C PRO A 18 -15.68 36.22 -19.12
N HIS A 19 -15.83 36.99 -18.04
CA HIS A 19 -17.08 37.24 -17.34
C HIS A 19 -18.00 38.17 -18.15
N ALA A 20 -19.29 37.83 -18.20
CA ALA A 20 -20.37 38.71 -18.61
C ALA A 20 -21.26 39.02 -17.41
N ASP A 21 -21.38 40.28 -17.08
CA ASP A 21 -22.27 40.82 -16.06
C ASP A 21 -23.76 40.67 -16.47
N ALA A 22 -24.57 40.08 -15.61
CA ALA A 22 -26.03 40.10 -15.74
C ALA A 22 -26.69 40.48 -14.41
N GLN A 23 -27.54 41.51 -14.50
CA GLN A 23 -28.26 42.18 -13.43
C GLN A 23 -29.18 41.27 -12.61
N LYS A 24 -29.12 41.45 -11.28
CA LYS A 24 -29.88 40.70 -10.26
C LYS A 24 -31.35 41.12 -10.22
N LYS A 25 -32.27 40.19 -10.50
CA LYS A 25 -33.65 40.23 -9.95
C LYS A 25 -33.61 39.54 -8.56
N ARG A 26 -34.08 40.25 -7.51
CA ARG A 26 -34.22 39.69 -6.15
C ARG A 26 -35.24 38.53 -6.18
N ALA A 27 -34.75 37.31 -6.14
CA ALA A 27 -35.54 36.14 -5.83
C ALA A 27 -35.66 35.99 -4.30
N ALA A 28 -36.81 35.51 -3.81
CA ALA A 28 -37.05 35.22 -2.41
C ALA A 28 -35.96 34.31 -1.87
N LYS A 29 -35.44 34.58 -0.66
CA LYS A 29 -34.43 33.72 -0.01
C LYS A 29 -34.94 32.28 0.02
N PRO A 30 -34.22 31.32 -0.56
CA PRO A 30 -34.60 29.93 -0.42
C PRO A 30 -34.62 29.55 1.06
N LYS A 31 -35.68 28.84 1.48
CA LYS A 31 -35.80 28.29 2.82
C LYS A 31 -34.56 27.45 3.07
N ALA A 32 -33.85 27.71 4.18
CA ALA A 32 -32.67 26.91 4.53
C ALA A 32 -33.02 25.40 4.44
N PRO A 33 -32.17 24.57 3.82
CA PRO A 33 -32.42 23.13 3.75
C PRO A 33 -32.68 22.60 5.16
N ALA A 34 -33.67 21.72 5.30
CA ALA A 34 -33.91 21.05 6.57
C ALA A 34 -32.64 20.28 7.01
N ALA A 35 -32.34 20.31 8.32
CA ALA A 35 -31.19 19.58 8.85
C ALA A 35 -31.28 18.08 8.48
N PRO A 36 -30.19 17.45 8.06
CA PRO A 36 -30.18 16.04 7.70
C PRO A 36 -30.60 15.17 8.89
N THR A 37 -31.45 14.18 8.61
CA THR A 37 -31.92 13.18 9.60
C THR A 37 -31.37 11.82 9.25
N ALA A 38 -31.46 10.85 10.18
CA ALA A 38 -31.07 9.47 9.92
C ALA A 38 -31.76 8.88 8.67
N CYS A 39 -32.98 9.30 8.37
CA CYS A 39 -33.76 8.77 7.25
C CYS A 39 -33.60 9.55 5.93
N SER A 40 -32.97 10.74 5.96
CA SER A 40 -32.71 11.53 4.74
C SER A 40 -31.26 11.42 4.26
N ASP A 41 -30.31 11.54 5.15
CA ASP A 41 -28.87 11.39 4.90
C ASP A 41 -28.18 11.00 6.21
N PHE A 42 -27.93 9.73 6.40
CA PHE A 42 -27.35 9.22 7.64
C PHE A 42 -25.89 9.62 7.82
N TYR A 43 -25.13 9.69 6.73
CA TYR A 43 -23.75 10.18 6.78
C TYR A 43 -23.67 11.59 7.37
N ALA A 44 -24.45 12.52 6.83
CA ALA A 44 -24.44 13.90 7.28
C ALA A 44 -25.04 14.04 8.70
N SER A 45 -26.08 13.26 9.05
CA SER A 45 -26.71 13.28 10.36
C SER A 45 -25.81 12.69 11.47
N ALA A 46 -25.22 11.53 11.23
CA ALA A 46 -24.38 10.85 12.23
C ALA A 46 -23.03 11.55 12.45
N ASN A 47 -22.50 12.20 11.42
CA ASN A 47 -21.19 12.85 11.43
C ASN A 47 -21.27 14.39 11.50
N ALA A 48 -22.42 14.95 11.92
CA ALA A 48 -22.65 16.39 11.88
C ALA A 48 -21.57 17.19 12.65
N ASP A 49 -21.11 16.70 13.80
CA ASP A 49 -20.08 17.36 14.61
C ASP A 49 -18.73 17.36 13.91
N TRP A 50 -18.33 16.22 13.38
CA TRP A 50 -17.07 16.10 12.65
C TRP A 50 -17.07 16.99 11.40
N LEU A 51 -18.16 16.98 10.63
CA LEU A 51 -18.32 17.79 9.42
C LEU A 51 -18.31 19.31 9.70
N ARG A 52 -18.82 19.75 10.86
CA ARG A 52 -18.75 21.15 11.31
C ARG A 52 -17.35 21.54 11.75
N SER A 53 -16.63 20.65 12.41
CA SER A 53 -15.27 20.89 12.91
C SER A 53 -14.22 20.86 11.81
N ASN A 54 -14.51 20.22 10.67
CA ASN A 54 -13.60 20.05 9.53
C ASN A 54 -14.21 20.66 8.26
N THR A 55 -14.41 21.97 8.26
CA THR A 55 -15.07 22.70 7.15
C THR A 55 -14.17 22.91 5.94
N THR A 56 -12.86 23.00 6.14
CA THR A 56 -11.86 23.26 5.09
C THR A 56 -10.87 22.10 5.04
N PRO A 57 -10.59 21.54 3.86
CA PRO A 57 -9.50 20.57 3.73
C PRO A 57 -8.17 21.18 4.16
N PRO A 58 -7.27 20.38 4.79
CA PRO A 58 -5.93 20.84 5.12
C PRO A 58 -5.09 21.10 3.85
N ALA A 59 -3.87 21.63 4.02
CA ALA A 59 -2.95 21.88 2.92
C ALA A 59 -2.59 20.60 2.13
N SER A 60 -2.81 19.41 2.72
CA SER A 60 -2.69 18.10 2.03
C SER A 60 -3.83 17.83 1.02
N GLY A 61 -4.86 18.66 0.98
CA GLY A 61 -5.99 18.54 0.08
C GLY A 61 -7.10 17.59 0.54
N SER A 62 -6.89 16.77 1.58
CA SER A 62 -7.95 15.91 2.15
C SER A 62 -7.77 15.69 3.65
N THR A 63 -8.89 15.37 4.31
CA THR A 63 -8.92 14.84 5.68
C THR A 63 -10.09 13.90 5.83
N SER A 64 -9.87 12.82 6.58
CA SER A 64 -10.90 11.85 7.00
C SER A 64 -10.56 11.32 8.38
N THR A 65 -11.50 10.62 9.02
CA THR A 65 -11.23 9.98 10.32
C THR A 65 -10.12 8.93 10.24
N LEU A 66 -10.04 8.18 9.14
CA LEU A 66 -8.97 7.19 8.95
C LEU A 66 -7.61 7.87 8.66
N GLU A 67 -7.58 8.98 7.90
CA GLU A 67 -6.36 9.78 7.75
C GLU A 67 -5.92 10.42 9.08
N GLN A 68 -6.86 10.84 9.93
CA GLN A 68 -6.56 11.33 11.28
C GLN A 68 -6.03 10.21 12.19
N LEU A 69 -6.53 8.98 12.06
CA LEU A 69 -5.97 7.81 12.74
C LEU A 69 -4.53 7.55 12.31
N ALA A 70 -4.26 7.57 11.00
CA ALA A 70 -2.91 7.40 10.47
C ALA A 70 -1.95 8.51 10.93
N ALA A 71 -2.41 9.77 10.95
CA ALA A 71 -1.63 10.91 11.45
C ALA A 71 -1.31 10.78 12.94
N ARG A 72 -2.27 10.33 13.75
CA ARG A 72 -2.07 10.06 15.17
C ARG A 72 -1.06 8.95 15.40
N SER A 73 -1.19 7.83 14.69
CA SER A 73 -0.21 6.75 14.79
C SER A 73 1.19 7.23 14.41
N ARG A 74 1.31 8.04 13.37
CA ARG A 74 2.57 8.64 12.97
C ARG A 74 3.17 9.55 14.05
N GLN A 75 2.34 10.36 14.72
CA GLN A 75 2.77 11.17 15.87
C GLN A 75 3.23 10.29 17.03
N GLN A 76 2.51 9.22 17.34
CA GLN A 76 2.88 8.25 18.38
C GLN A 76 4.24 7.59 18.08
N GLN A 77 4.56 7.31 16.81
CA GLN A 77 5.87 6.80 16.40
C GLN A 77 6.98 7.82 16.61
N LEU A 78 6.73 9.11 16.27
CA LEU A 78 7.68 10.19 16.56
C LEU A 78 7.97 10.32 18.06
N ASP A 79 6.93 10.32 18.88
CA ASP A 79 7.02 10.40 20.34
C ASP A 79 7.77 9.20 20.94
N LEU A 80 7.55 8.00 20.38
CA LEU A 80 8.25 6.78 20.79
C LEU A 80 9.76 6.87 20.49
N LEU A 81 10.13 7.27 19.29
CA LEU A 81 11.54 7.40 18.88
C LEU A 81 12.26 8.51 19.67
N ASP A 82 11.58 9.62 19.91
CA ASP A 82 12.12 10.71 20.72
C ASP A 82 12.36 10.27 22.18
N ALA A 83 11.41 9.55 22.78
CA ALA A 83 11.57 8.98 24.10
C ALA A 83 12.71 7.94 24.15
N ALA A 84 12.79 7.05 23.16
CA ALA A 84 13.83 6.04 23.04
C ALA A 84 15.24 6.66 22.91
N SER A 85 15.37 7.81 22.24
CA SER A 85 16.66 8.51 22.10
C SER A 85 17.15 9.14 23.39
N LYS A 86 16.23 9.52 24.30
CA LYS A 86 16.52 10.20 25.59
C LYS A 86 16.70 9.22 26.75
N SER A 87 15.84 8.19 26.80
CA SER A 87 15.79 7.25 27.94
C SER A 87 15.33 5.87 27.48
N PRO A 88 16.16 5.10 26.75
CA PRO A 88 15.80 3.77 26.29
C PRO A 88 15.61 2.81 27.45
N GLN A 89 14.55 2.02 27.42
CA GLN A 89 14.20 1.04 28.47
C GLN A 89 14.71 -0.37 28.15
N ASN A 90 15.11 -0.62 26.90
CA ASN A 90 15.63 -1.91 26.43
C ASN A 90 16.61 -1.70 25.26
N ASN A 91 17.23 -2.80 24.79
CA ASN A 91 18.23 -2.74 23.72
C ASN A 91 17.62 -2.33 22.38
N VAL A 92 16.36 -2.70 22.09
CA VAL A 92 15.66 -2.30 20.87
C VAL A 92 15.45 -0.78 20.86
N GLN A 93 14.91 -0.23 21.96
CA GLN A 93 14.73 1.21 22.10
C GLN A 93 16.07 1.96 22.03
N LYS A 94 17.13 1.40 22.63
CA LYS A 94 18.47 2.00 22.52
C LYS A 94 18.91 2.09 21.06
N LEU A 95 18.78 1.02 20.29
CA LEU A 95 19.19 0.99 18.89
C LEU A 95 18.32 1.94 18.04
N LEU A 96 17.00 1.92 18.20
CA LEU A 96 16.09 2.83 17.51
C LEU A 96 16.33 4.29 17.89
N GLY A 97 16.57 4.57 19.18
CA GLY A 97 16.86 5.91 19.68
C GLY A 97 18.21 6.46 19.18
N ASP A 98 19.24 5.61 19.08
CA ASP A 98 20.51 5.99 18.51
C ASP A 98 20.41 6.24 17.00
N PHE A 99 19.65 5.42 16.28
CA PHE A 99 19.36 5.64 14.87
C PHE A 99 18.58 6.96 14.65
N TRP A 100 17.55 7.21 15.45
CA TRP A 100 16.77 8.44 15.44
C TRP A 100 17.64 9.67 15.66
N ALA A 101 18.47 9.66 16.72
CA ALA A 101 19.37 10.74 17.04
C ALA A 101 20.38 11.02 15.92
N SER A 102 20.94 9.97 15.27
CA SER A 102 21.85 10.13 14.14
C SER A 102 21.20 10.81 12.94
N GLY A 103 19.91 10.55 12.71
CA GLY A 103 19.16 11.19 11.62
C GLY A 103 18.79 12.64 11.89
N LEU A 104 18.58 13.01 13.14
CA LEU A 104 18.26 14.38 13.56
C LEU A 104 19.49 15.28 13.70
N ASP A 105 20.70 14.71 13.86
CA ASP A 105 21.94 15.47 13.86
C ASP A 105 22.33 15.88 12.44
N GLU A 106 21.64 16.90 11.91
CA GLU A 106 21.91 17.40 10.56
C GLU A 106 23.37 17.87 10.39
N ALA A 107 23.99 18.40 11.45
CA ALA A 107 25.38 18.82 11.38
C ALA A 107 26.35 17.63 11.19
N ALA A 108 26.06 16.47 11.81
CA ALA A 108 26.80 15.23 11.57
C ALA A 108 26.56 14.71 10.15
N VAL A 109 25.33 14.71 9.68
CA VAL A 109 24.99 14.28 8.31
C VAL A 109 25.69 15.16 7.26
N GLU A 110 25.79 16.48 7.49
CA GLU A 110 26.54 17.39 6.61
C GLU A 110 28.05 17.10 6.62
N ARG A 111 28.64 16.85 7.79
CA ARG A 111 30.06 16.47 7.88
C ARG A 111 30.39 15.16 7.19
N ASP A 112 29.48 14.20 7.28
CA ASP A 112 29.62 12.89 6.61
C ASP A 112 29.57 13.03 5.08
N GLY A 113 28.80 13.96 4.57
CA GLY A 113 28.68 14.19 3.13
C GLY A 113 28.34 12.93 2.35
N ALA A 114 29.25 12.49 1.47
CA ALA A 114 29.17 11.25 0.69
C ALA A 114 29.93 10.07 1.31
N GLN A 115 30.56 10.23 2.50
CA GLN A 115 31.37 9.18 3.12
C GLN A 115 30.65 7.84 3.30
N PRO A 116 29.36 7.79 3.69
CA PRO A 116 28.66 6.52 3.84
C PRO A 116 28.67 5.64 2.58
N ILE A 117 28.67 6.26 1.40
CA ILE A 117 28.68 5.53 0.11
C ILE A 117 30.06 5.37 -0.50
N ALA A 118 31.11 5.98 0.09
CA ALA A 118 32.47 5.95 -0.46
C ALA A 118 33.01 4.52 -0.73
N PRO A 119 32.78 3.50 0.13
CA PRO A 119 33.19 2.13 -0.18
C PRO A 119 32.53 1.54 -1.42
N LEU A 120 31.24 1.89 -1.68
CA LEU A 120 30.51 1.44 -2.86
C LEU A 120 31.03 2.12 -4.12
N ILE A 121 31.29 3.41 -4.04
CA ILE A 121 31.89 4.19 -5.14
C ILE A 121 33.29 3.67 -5.47
N ALA A 122 34.13 3.40 -4.47
CA ALA A 122 35.47 2.83 -4.69
C ALA A 122 35.39 1.45 -5.40
N ARG A 123 34.43 0.60 -5.03
CA ARG A 123 34.20 -0.67 -5.73
C ARG A 123 33.81 -0.46 -7.20
N ILE A 124 32.95 0.51 -7.50
CA ILE A 124 32.55 0.86 -8.86
C ILE A 124 33.77 1.38 -9.64
N ASP A 125 34.57 2.23 -9.04
CA ASP A 125 35.79 2.79 -9.68
C ASP A 125 36.84 1.72 -10.00
N ALA A 126 36.86 0.62 -9.23
CA ALA A 126 37.75 -0.51 -9.48
C ALA A 126 37.37 -1.38 -10.69
N ILE A 127 36.21 -1.21 -11.30
CA ILE A 127 35.78 -1.94 -12.51
C ILE A 127 36.74 -1.60 -13.67
N LYS A 128 37.43 -2.59 -14.23
CA LYS A 128 38.40 -2.41 -15.34
C LYS A 128 37.89 -3.03 -16.65
N ASN A 129 37.10 -4.08 -16.57
CA ASN A 129 36.63 -4.83 -17.75
C ASN A 129 35.22 -5.42 -17.50
N ALA A 130 34.65 -6.05 -18.53
CA ALA A 130 33.30 -6.60 -18.48
C ALA A 130 33.08 -7.67 -17.39
N LYS A 131 34.12 -8.39 -17.00
CA LYS A 131 34.01 -9.45 -15.97
C LYS A 131 33.85 -8.90 -14.55
N ASP A 132 34.21 -7.64 -14.33
CA ASP A 132 34.10 -6.97 -13.02
C ASP A 132 32.67 -6.41 -12.79
N ILE A 133 31.84 -6.35 -13.83
CA ILE A 133 30.49 -5.75 -13.77
C ILE A 133 29.53 -6.63 -12.97
N PRO A 134 29.32 -7.93 -13.26
CA PRO A 134 28.37 -8.76 -12.52
C PRO A 134 28.67 -8.88 -11.01
N PRO A 135 29.92 -9.05 -10.56
CA PRO A 135 30.24 -9.03 -9.14
C PRO A 135 29.91 -7.70 -8.47
N SER A 136 30.05 -6.57 -9.20
CA SER A 136 29.68 -5.26 -8.69
C SER A 136 28.17 -5.09 -8.55
N ILE A 137 27.39 -5.60 -9.51
CA ILE A 137 25.93 -5.68 -9.45
C ILE A 137 25.50 -6.50 -8.21
N ALA A 138 26.07 -7.70 -8.05
CA ALA A 138 25.74 -8.59 -6.93
C ALA A 138 26.04 -7.92 -5.58
N ALA A 139 27.18 -7.22 -5.46
CA ALA A 139 27.55 -6.52 -4.24
C ALA A 139 26.61 -5.35 -3.89
N LEU A 140 26.08 -4.63 -4.88
CA LEU A 140 25.10 -3.57 -4.64
C LEU A 140 23.76 -4.14 -4.17
N HIS A 141 23.31 -5.25 -4.76
CA HIS A 141 22.13 -5.97 -4.26
C HIS A 141 22.29 -6.42 -2.82
N GLN A 142 23.48 -6.92 -2.42
CA GLN A 142 23.74 -7.35 -1.03
C GLN A 142 23.57 -6.24 0.00
N VAL A 143 23.82 -4.98 -0.37
CA VAL A 143 23.58 -3.83 0.50
C VAL A 143 22.18 -3.22 0.34
N GLY A 144 21.28 -3.90 -0.36
CA GLY A 144 19.90 -3.46 -0.56
C GLY A 144 19.74 -2.34 -1.60
N ILE A 145 20.71 -2.15 -2.49
CA ILE A 145 20.63 -1.21 -3.63
C ILE A 145 20.47 -2.03 -4.92
N PRO A 146 19.23 -2.35 -5.33
CA PRO A 146 19.02 -3.12 -6.55
C PRO A 146 19.35 -2.27 -7.77
N VAL A 147 20.15 -2.84 -8.69
CA VAL A 147 20.54 -2.22 -9.93
C VAL A 147 20.25 -3.16 -11.09
N VAL A 148 19.97 -2.63 -12.26
CA VAL A 148 19.73 -3.36 -13.52
C VAL A 148 18.44 -4.19 -13.53
N PHE A 149 18.15 -4.91 -12.47
CA PHE A 149 16.95 -5.70 -12.22
C PHE A 149 16.64 -5.72 -10.72
N ASN A 150 15.47 -6.22 -10.36
CA ASN A 150 15.13 -6.50 -8.96
C ASN A 150 15.25 -8.01 -8.70
N PHE A 151 15.65 -8.36 -7.48
CA PHE A 151 15.66 -9.73 -6.99
C PHE A 151 15.19 -9.77 -5.54
N GLY A 152 14.21 -10.61 -5.24
CA GLY A 152 13.63 -10.74 -3.89
C GLY A 152 12.92 -12.07 -3.72
N ALA A 153 12.54 -12.38 -2.48
CA ALA A 153 11.69 -13.51 -2.15
C ALA A 153 10.22 -13.13 -2.34
N ASP A 154 9.45 -14.00 -2.96
CA ASP A 154 8.00 -13.87 -3.02
C ASP A 154 7.38 -15.28 -3.00
N VAL A 155 6.06 -15.34 -2.81
CA VAL A 155 5.32 -16.60 -2.72
C VAL A 155 5.46 -17.38 -4.02
N ASP A 156 5.73 -18.66 -3.92
CA ASP A 156 5.71 -19.60 -5.04
C ASP A 156 4.24 -19.86 -5.44
N LEU A 157 3.82 -19.37 -6.61
CA LEU A 157 2.43 -19.56 -7.07
C LEU A 157 2.08 -21.05 -7.38
N GLN A 158 3.03 -21.97 -7.28
CA GLN A 158 2.78 -23.42 -7.33
C GLN A 158 2.72 -24.07 -5.93
N ASP A 159 3.15 -23.33 -4.89
CA ASP A 159 3.12 -23.76 -3.48
C ASP A 159 3.08 -22.50 -2.61
N LEU A 160 1.87 -22.01 -2.30
CA LEU A 160 1.66 -20.73 -1.62
C LEU A 160 2.20 -20.71 -0.18
N GLU A 161 2.57 -21.88 0.40
CA GLU A 161 3.24 -21.92 1.71
C GLU A 161 4.74 -21.66 1.60
N ARG A 162 5.30 -21.65 0.38
CA ARG A 162 6.73 -21.51 0.12
C ARG A 162 7.07 -20.17 -0.55
N HIS A 163 8.28 -19.67 -0.30
CA HIS A 163 8.88 -18.58 -1.06
C HIS A 163 9.94 -19.10 -2.04
N ILE A 164 9.99 -18.51 -3.23
CA ILE A 164 11.10 -18.65 -4.18
C ILE A 164 11.72 -17.30 -4.51
N GLY A 165 12.90 -17.30 -5.13
CA GLY A 165 13.52 -16.09 -5.65
C GLY A 165 12.84 -15.61 -6.93
N TYR A 166 12.54 -14.32 -7.02
CA TYR A 166 11.97 -13.69 -8.21
C TYR A 166 12.97 -12.73 -8.84
N PHE A 167 13.34 -13.00 -10.08
CA PHE A 167 13.97 -12.02 -10.95
C PHE A 167 12.88 -11.18 -11.62
N ALA A 168 12.85 -9.90 -11.28
CA ALA A 168 11.88 -8.95 -11.83
C ALA A 168 12.59 -7.80 -12.54
N GLN A 169 11.88 -7.14 -13.47
CA GLN A 169 12.38 -5.94 -14.10
C GLN A 169 12.65 -4.83 -13.08
N GLY A 170 13.67 -4.01 -13.36
CA GLY A 170 14.14 -2.94 -12.48
C GLY A 170 15.23 -2.13 -13.14
N GLY A 171 16.02 -1.40 -12.36
CA GLY A 171 17.18 -0.68 -12.85
C GLY A 171 16.89 0.67 -13.50
N LEU A 172 15.63 1.12 -13.51
CA LEU A 172 15.23 2.44 -14.01
C LEU A 172 15.18 3.47 -12.87
N GLY A 173 15.50 4.70 -13.17
CA GLY A 173 15.35 5.80 -12.21
C GLY A 173 13.96 6.45 -12.25
N LEU A 174 13.21 6.30 -13.36
CA LEU A 174 11.80 6.70 -13.47
C LEU A 174 10.87 5.50 -13.23
N PRO A 175 9.66 5.73 -12.71
CA PRO A 175 8.77 4.65 -12.25
C PRO A 175 8.14 3.84 -13.38
N ASP A 176 8.01 4.41 -14.61
CA ASP A 176 7.38 3.75 -15.74
C ASP A 176 8.35 3.67 -16.93
N PRO A 177 8.59 2.47 -17.49
CA PRO A 177 9.38 2.32 -18.71
C PRO A 177 8.91 3.18 -19.89
N ALA A 178 7.61 3.51 -19.95
CA ALA A 178 7.05 4.35 -21.01
C ALA A 178 7.67 5.75 -21.09
N TYR A 179 8.18 6.32 -20.00
CA TYR A 179 8.88 7.61 -20.03
C TYR A 179 10.12 7.62 -20.90
N TYR A 180 10.77 6.47 -21.10
CA TYR A 180 11.99 6.35 -21.91
C TYR A 180 11.72 6.14 -23.40
N THR A 181 10.48 5.80 -23.78
CA THR A 181 10.11 5.41 -25.14
C THR A 181 9.13 6.37 -25.80
N ARG A 182 8.44 7.21 -25.02
CA ARG A 182 7.51 8.24 -25.51
C ARG A 182 8.27 9.46 -26.03
N ASN A 183 7.69 10.12 -27.05
CA ASN A 183 8.31 11.25 -27.72
C ASN A 183 7.41 12.51 -27.73
N ASP A 184 6.45 12.61 -26.82
CA ASP A 184 5.63 13.82 -26.65
C ASP A 184 6.41 14.92 -25.89
N ALA A 185 5.97 16.17 -26.05
CA ALA A 185 6.66 17.34 -25.52
C ALA A 185 6.81 17.30 -23.97
N ASP A 186 5.79 16.83 -23.28
CA ASP A 186 5.79 16.75 -21.81
C ASP A 186 6.78 15.70 -21.31
N THR A 187 6.83 14.54 -21.97
CA THR A 187 7.80 13.49 -21.68
C THR A 187 9.22 13.97 -21.95
N GLN A 188 9.47 14.68 -23.06
CA GLN A 188 10.79 15.25 -23.34
C GLN A 188 11.22 16.29 -22.29
N ALA A 189 10.29 17.16 -21.88
CA ALA A 189 10.56 18.13 -20.82
C ALA A 189 10.88 17.44 -19.48
N LEU A 190 10.16 16.37 -19.13
CA LEU A 190 10.46 15.53 -17.97
C LEU A 190 11.84 14.89 -18.07
N MET A 191 12.19 14.30 -19.21
CA MET A 191 13.49 13.67 -19.45
C MET A 191 14.65 14.69 -19.36
N GLY A 192 14.42 15.94 -19.78
CA GLY A 192 15.38 17.02 -19.59
C GLY A 192 15.65 17.33 -18.12
N ARG A 193 14.58 17.41 -17.29
CA ARG A 193 14.71 17.59 -15.83
C ARG A 193 15.37 16.39 -15.17
N TYR A 194 15.04 15.19 -15.63
CA TYR A 194 15.64 13.94 -15.15
C TYR A 194 17.14 13.89 -15.44
N ARG A 195 17.56 14.28 -16.63
CA ARG A 195 19.00 14.44 -16.98
C ARG A 195 19.71 15.37 -16.01
N ASN A 196 19.14 16.56 -15.74
CA ASN A 196 19.73 17.51 -14.81
C ASN A 196 19.87 16.93 -13.39
N TYR A 197 18.93 16.12 -12.96
CA TYR A 197 19.01 15.41 -11.68
C TYR A 197 20.13 14.37 -11.69
N ILE A 198 20.27 13.56 -12.74
CA ILE A 198 21.38 12.62 -12.91
C ILE A 198 22.72 13.36 -12.85
N GLU A 199 22.89 14.46 -13.60
CA GLU A 199 24.10 15.27 -13.62
C GLU A 199 24.45 15.78 -12.22
N LYS A 200 23.44 16.24 -11.47
CA LYS A 200 23.62 16.72 -10.09
C LYS A 200 24.11 15.61 -9.16
N ILE A 201 23.50 14.43 -9.20
CA ILE A 201 23.92 13.28 -8.36
C ILE A 201 25.30 12.78 -8.76
N LEU A 202 25.63 12.70 -10.05
CA LEU A 202 26.95 12.33 -10.52
C LEU A 202 28.03 13.31 -10.01
N ALA A 203 27.76 14.62 -10.04
CA ALA A 203 28.65 15.62 -9.46
C ALA A 203 28.87 15.42 -7.95
N LEU A 204 27.77 15.22 -7.20
CA LEU A 204 27.81 15.00 -5.75
C LEU A 204 28.52 13.70 -5.33
N THR A 205 28.54 12.70 -6.22
CA THR A 205 29.28 11.43 -6.00
C THR A 205 30.71 11.46 -6.53
N GLY A 206 31.22 12.61 -6.97
CA GLY A 206 32.61 12.81 -7.33
C GLY A 206 32.98 12.53 -8.78
N THR A 207 32.01 12.53 -9.71
CA THR A 207 32.31 12.50 -11.14
C THR A 207 33.00 13.80 -11.55
N PRO A 208 34.15 13.77 -12.27
CA PRO A 208 34.82 14.97 -12.75
C PRO A 208 33.89 15.82 -13.64
N GLU A 209 33.91 17.14 -13.49
CA GLU A 209 33.02 18.07 -14.19
C GLU A 209 32.99 17.86 -15.71
N ALA A 210 34.14 17.66 -16.32
CA ALA A 210 34.25 17.41 -17.76
C ALA A 210 33.57 16.12 -18.25
N GLN A 211 33.26 15.17 -17.33
CA GLN A 211 32.67 13.88 -17.65
C GLN A 211 31.16 13.82 -17.35
N ILE A 212 30.64 14.72 -16.51
CA ILE A 212 29.27 14.66 -15.99
C ILE A 212 28.24 14.51 -17.13
N LYS A 213 28.29 15.33 -18.16
CA LYS A 213 27.31 15.29 -19.26
C LYS A 213 27.40 14.00 -20.07
N THR A 214 28.62 13.52 -20.29
CA THR A 214 28.85 12.25 -21.02
C THR A 214 28.34 11.06 -20.19
N ASP A 215 28.61 11.07 -18.89
CA ASP A 215 28.19 10.02 -17.98
C ASP A 215 26.66 10.03 -17.80
N ALA A 216 26.03 11.21 -17.71
CA ALA A 216 24.58 11.33 -17.64
C ALA A 216 23.90 10.79 -18.91
N GLN A 217 24.49 11.05 -20.10
CA GLN A 217 24.01 10.47 -21.34
C GLN A 217 24.16 8.95 -21.35
N ALA A 218 25.27 8.41 -20.87
CA ALA A 218 25.48 6.96 -20.77
C ALA A 218 24.48 6.28 -19.83
N VAL A 219 24.08 6.94 -18.73
CA VAL A 219 23.02 6.49 -17.83
C VAL A 219 21.69 6.41 -18.58
N LEU A 220 21.27 7.50 -19.25
CA LEU A 220 20.01 7.55 -19.99
C LEU A 220 19.96 6.51 -21.12
N ASP A 221 21.05 6.31 -21.85
CA ASP A 221 21.15 5.32 -22.91
C ASP A 221 20.99 3.89 -22.38
N LEU A 222 21.58 3.58 -21.22
CA LEU A 222 21.46 2.27 -20.60
C LEU A 222 20.05 2.06 -20.04
N GLU A 223 19.50 3.03 -19.33
CA GLU A 223 18.12 2.94 -18.83
C GLU A 223 17.09 2.82 -19.96
N THR A 224 17.29 3.54 -21.07
CA THR A 224 16.43 3.42 -22.27
C THR A 224 16.46 1.99 -22.83
N ARG A 225 17.63 1.36 -22.89
CA ARG A 225 17.76 -0.04 -23.35
C ARG A 225 17.06 -1.02 -22.38
N ILE A 226 17.16 -0.80 -21.07
CA ILE A 226 16.45 -1.57 -20.07
C ILE A 226 14.93 -1.38 -20.24
N ALA A 227 14.47 -0.13 -20.36
CA ALA A 227 13.06 0.21 -20.50
C ALA A 227 12.42 -0.42 -21.76
N THR A 228 13.14 -0.40 -22.88
CA THR A 228 12.67 -0.99 -24.14
C THR A 228 12.45 -2.51 -24.06
N ALA A 229 13.21 -3.21 -23.19
CA ALA A 229 13.05 -4.64 -22.96
C ALA A 229 12.13 -4.97 -21.78
N SER A 230 11.62 -3.95 -21.08
CA SER A 230 10.71 -4.10 -19.94
C SER A 230 9.26 -4.23 -20.39
N LYS A 231 8.46 -4.98 -19.62
CA LYS A 231 7.00 -5.04 -19.78
C LYS A 231 6.36 -3.73 -19.33
N SER A 232 5.19 -3.40 -19.86
CA SER A 232 4.39 -2.27 -19.39
C SER A 232 3.87 -2.50 -17.97
N LEU A 233 3.56 -1.41 -17.25
CA LEU A 233 2.95 -1.52 -15.91
C LEU A 233 1.56 -2.19 -15.94
N ILE A 234 0.86 -2.11 -17.07
CA ILE A 234 -0.43 -2.78 -17.27
C ILE A 234 -0.23 -4.29 -17.31
N ASP A 235 0.77 -4.77 -18.05
CA ASP A 235 1.08 -6.20 -18.15
C ASP A 235 1.55 -6.80 -16.83
N LEU A 236 2.09 -5.99 -15.93
CA LEU A 236 2.55 -6.41 -14.60
C LEU A 236 1.44 -6.47 -13.54
N ARG A 237 0.20 -6.07 -13.86
CA ARG A 237 -0.91 -6.09 -12.89
C ARG A 237 -1.37 -7.49 -12.54
N ASP A 238 -1.25 -8.44 -13.47
CA ASP A 238 -1.54 -9.85 -13.20
C ASP A 238 -0.32 -10.52 -12.54
N PRO A 239 -0.38 -10.96 -11.26
CA PRO A 239 0.74 -11.62 -10.61
C PRO A 239 1.24 -12.85 -11.37
N ARG A 240 0.36 -13.56 -12.08
CA ARG A 240 0.70 -14.74 -12.90
C ARG A 240 1.59 -14.37 -14.08
N ALA A 241 1.47 -13.14 -14.61
CA ALA A 241 2.35 -12.64 -15.67
C ALA A 241 3.80 -12.43 -15.19
N ASN A 242 4.02 -12.39 -13.87
CA ASN A 242 5.31 -12.24 -13.21
C ASN A 242 5.87 -13.55 -12.66
N PHE A 243 5.15 -14.66 -12.88
CA PHE A 243 5.56 -15.99 -12.41
C PHE A 243 5.92 -16.90 -13.59
N ALA A 244 7.19 -17.26 -13.65
CA ALA A 244 7.71 -18.23 -14.63
C ALA A 244 8.86 -19.00 -13.98
N PRO A 245 8.58 -20.13 -13.32
CA PRO A 245 9.61 -20.91 -12.63
C PRO A 245 10.61 -21.50 -13.60
N VAL A 246 11.89 -21.42 -13.27
CA VAL A 246 13.01 -21.91 -14.06
C VAL A 246 14.10 -22.48 -13.14
N ASP A 247 14.75 -23.53 -13.61
CA ASP A 247 15.88 -24.16 -12.93
C ASP A 247 17.11 -23.24 -12.92
N THR A 248 17.75 -23.09 -11.76
CA THR A 248 18.89 -22.18 -11.56
C THR A 248 20.13 -22.57 -12.37
N LYS A 249 20.33 -23.89 -12.65
CA LYS A 249 21.44 -24.36 -13.50
C LYS A 249 21.19 -23.97 -14.97
N THR A 250 19.94 -23.94 -15.39
CA THR A 250 19.54 -23.46 -16.73
C THR A 250 19.84 -21.98 -16.87
N LEU A 251 19.46 -21.15 -15.88
CA LEU A 251 19.80 -19.73 -15.86
C LEU A 251 21.30 -19.47 -15.91
N ALA A 252 22.08 -20.20 -15.14
CA ALA A 252 23.54 -20.06 -15.11
C ALA A 252 24.19 -20.36 -16.47
N LYS A 253 23.62 -21.29 -17.25
CA LYS A 253 24.09 -21.61 -18.61
C LYS A 253 23.67 -20.59 -19.65
N GLN A 254 22.46 -20.03 -19.50
CA GLN A 254 21.86 -19.13 -20.47
C GLN A 254 22.45 -17.70 -20.36
N TYR A 255 22.62 -17.18 -19.16
CA TYR A 255 23.06 -15.80 -18.88
C TYR A 255 24.48 -15.75 -18.34
N LYS A 256 25.45 -16.20 -19.18
CA LYS A 256 26.86 -16.39 -18.78
C LYS A 256 27.61 -15.10 -18.52
N ARG A 257 27.31 -14.02 -19.29
CA ARG A 257 27.99 -12.73 -19.10
C ARG A 257 27.45 -12.00 -17.88
N LEU A 258 26.16 -12.11 -17.62
CA LEU A 258 25.51 -11.55 -16.43
C LEU A 258 25.81 -12.36 -15.17
N GLN A 259 26.34 -13.60 -15.31
CA GLN A 259 26.76 -14.47 -14.22
C GLN A 259 25.66 -14.74 -13.18
N LEU A 260 24.41 -14.99 -13.62
CA LEU A 260 23.26 -15.13 -12.70
C LEU A 260 23.43 -16.27 -11.69
N GLY A 261 24.15 -17.34 -12.05
CA GLY A 261 24.46 -18.42 -11.09
C GLY A 261 25.36 -17.94 -9.94
N ASP A 262 26.35 -17.11 -10.24
CA ASP A 262 27.25 -16.55 -9.22
C ASP A 262 26.55 -15.42 -8.44
N PHE A 263 25.65 -14.67 -9.09
CA PHE A 263 24.76 -13.72 -8.41
C PHE A 263 23.94 -14.44 -7.33
N LEU A 264 23.24 -15.53 -7.65
CA LEU A 264 22.43 -16.29 -6.69
C LEU A 264 23.29 -16.79 -5.52
N LYS A 265 24.48 -17.33 -5.78
CA LYS A 265 25.44 -17.75 -4.73
C LYS A 265 25.84 -16.58 -3.84
N ALA A 266 26.14 -15.40 -4.44
CA ALA A 266 26.51 -14.19 -3.70
C ALA A 266 25.36 -13.69 -2.80
N GLN A 267 24.10 -13.88 -3.23
CA GLN A 267 22.92 -13.58 -2.40
C GLN A 267 22.65 -14.67 -1.32
N GLY A 268 23.38 -15.76 -1.31
CA GLY A 268 23.16 -16.88 -0.37
C GLY A 268 21.95 -17.76 -0.74
N VAL A 269 21.50 -17.71 -1.98
CA VAL A 269 20.39 -18.51 -2.50
C VAL A 269 20.91 -19.90 -2.89
N THR A 270 20.34 -20.93 -2.28
CA THR A 270 20.69 -22.34 -2.55
C THR A 270 19.57 -23.12 -3.22
N ASP A 271 18.40 -22.50 -3.41
CA ASP A 271 17.25 -23.10 -4.08
C ASP A 271 17.61 -23.46 -5.54
N ASP A 272 17.09 -24.56 -6.03
CA ASP A 272 17.29 -25.02 -7.41
C ASP A 272 16.33 -24.37 -8.41
N ARG A 273 15.31 -23.63 -7.90
CA ARG A 273 14.25 -23.01 -8.69
C ARG A 273 14.07 -21.53 -8.30
N VAL A 274 13.87 -20.69 -9.31
CA VAL A 274 13.51 -19.26 -9.17
C VAL A 274 12.50 -18.90 -10.25
N SER A 275 11.81 -17.77 -10.08
CA SER A 275 10.92 -17.21 -11.11
C SER A 275 11.64 -16.16 -11.96
N MET A 276 11.48 -16.24 -13.29
CA MET A 276 11.98 -15.24 -14.25
C MET A 276 10.96 -15.02 -15.37
N ALA A 277 10.04 -14.12 -15.19
CA ALA A 277 8.93 -13.89 -16.13
C ALA A 277 9.24 -12.94 -17.31
N ASN A 278 10.42 -12.32 -17.34
CA ASN A 278 10.87 -11.46 -18.46
C ASN A 278 12.23 -11.89 -19.01
N PRO A 279 12.32 -13.05 -19.70
CA PRO A 279 13.59 -13.56 -20.25
C PRO A 279 14.19 -12.64 -21.32
N GLN A 280 13.36 -11.84 -22.03
CA GLN A 280 13.83 -10.89 -23.02
C GLN A 280 14.71 -9.80 -22.38
N LEU A 281 14.29 -9.24 -21.26
CA LEU A 281 15.09 -8.27 -20.50
C LEU A 281 16.44 -8.86 -20.11
N PHE A 282 16.46 -10.09 -19.54
CA PHE A 282 17.70 -10.70 -19.08
C PHE A 282 18.63 -11.07 -20.24
N THR A 283 18.10 -11.45 -21.41
CA THR A 283 18.88 -11.62 -22.62
C THR A 283 19.54 -10.29 -23.07
N GLN A 284 18.79 -9.19 -23.03
CA GLN A 284 19.32 -7.86 -23.31
C GLN A 284 20.41 -7.46 -22.31
N LEU A 285 20.20 -7.69 -21.01
CA LEU A 285 21.16 -7.38 -19.96
C LEU A 285 22.46 -8.18 -20.13
N ASP A 286 22.38 -9.49 -20.44
CA ASP A 286 23.54 -10.34 -20.70
C ASP A 286 24.36 -9.80 -21.90
N ALA A 287 23.68 -9.37 -22.96
CA ALA A 287 24.30 -8.74 -24.12
C ALA A 287 24.97 -7.40 -23.78
N LEU A 288 24.32 -6.57 -22.96
CA LEU A 288 24.83 -5.26 -22.54
C LEU A 288 26.11 -5.38 -21.70
N VAL A 289 26.24 -6.39 -20.86
CA VAL A 289 27.49 -6.64 -20.11
C VAL A 289 28.68 -6.82 -21.07
N GLY A 290 28.47 -7.47 -22.22
CA GLY A 290 29.53 -7.70 -23.20
C GLY A 290 29.76 -6.56 -24.20
N SER A 291 28.78 -5.70 -24.44
CA SER A 291 28.81 -4.71 -25.50
C SER A 291 29.11 -3.26 -25.04
N LEU A 292 28.75 -2.92 -23.80
CA LEU A 292 29.01 -1.60 -23.24
C LEU A 292 30.43 -1.52 -22.65
N LYS A 293 31.02 -0.33 -22.76
CA LYS A 293 32.32 -0.05 -22.15
C LYS A 293 32.22 0.02 -20.61
N PRO A 294 33.23 -0.39 -19.88
CA PRO A 294 33.26 -0.28 -18.41
C PRO A 294 32.90 1.12 -17.87
N ALA A 295 33.32 2.19 -18.56
CA ALA A 295 32.99 3.55 -18.17
C ALA A 295 31.48 3.84 -18.14
N GLN A 296 30.70 3.30 -19.09
CA GLN A 296 29.25 3.46 -19.12
C GLN A 296 28.58 2.74 -17.93
N TRP A 297 29.07 1.57 -17.60
CA TRP A 297 28.61 0.83 -16.41
C TRP A 297 28.95 1.55 -15.10
N LYS A 298 30.18 2.12 -15.01
CA LYS A 298 30.58 2.92 -13.83
C LYS A 298 29.64 4.12 -13.64
N ALA A 299 29.35 4.86 -14.71
CA ALA A 299 28.42 6.00 -14.66
C ALA A 299 27.05 5.58 -14.15
N TYR A 300 26.47 4.51 -14.70
CA TYR A 300 25.17 4.00 -14.30
C TYR A 300 25.15 3.51 -12.83
N LEU A 301 26.12 2.69 -12.41
CA LEU A 301 26.16 2.15 -11.05
C LEU A 301 26.38 3.26 -10.03
N ARG A 302 27.24 4.25 -10.34
CA ARG A 302 27.49 5.44 -9.51
C ARG A 302 26.20 6.26 -9.33
N TRP A 303 25.50 6.51 -10.44
CA TRP A 303 24.20 7.17 -10.42
C TRP A 303 23.21 6.42 -9.51
N ARG A 304 23.06 5.10 -9.67
CA ARG A 304 22.14 4.29 -8.88
C ARG A 304 22.42 4.31 -7.39
N VAL A 305 23.71 4.26 -7.01
CA VAL A 305 24.12 4.37 -5.60
C VAL A 305 23.80 5.77 -5.04
N GLY A 306 24.14 6.82 -5.80
CA GLY A 306 23.88 8.19 -5.38
C GLY A 306 22.38 8.48 -5.24
N ASP A 307 21.57 8.06 -6.20
CA ASP A 307 20.10 8.22 -6.20
C ASP A 307 19.45 7.47 -5.02
N ALA A 308 19.81 6.20 -4.83
CA ALA A 308 19.23 5.38 -3.76
C ALA A 308 19.56 5.93 -2.34
N MET A 309 20.71 6.53 -2.19
CA MET A 309 21.19 7.04 -0.89
C MET A 309 20.96 8.53 -0.68
N ALA A 310 20.59 9.28 -1.71
CA ALA A 310 20.37 10.72 -1.64
C ALA A 310 19.51 11.21 -0.46
N PRO A 311 18.39 10.54 -0.10
CA PRO A 311 17.55 10.96 1.03
C PRO A 311 18.26 10.90 2.41
N TYR A 312 19.36 10.15 2.51
CA TYR A 312 20.03 9.84 3.77
C TYR A 312 21.40 10.50 3.93
N LEU A 313 21.83 11.28 2.93
CA LEU A 313 23.12 11.97 2.89
C LEU A 313 22.97 13.47 3.16
N ALA A 314 24.04 14.24 2.94
CA ALA A 314 24.08 15.69 3.12
C ALA A 314 22.93 16.41 2.40
N LYS A 315 22.64 17.63 2.86
CA LYS A 315 21.52 18.46 2.35
C LYS A 315 21.55 18.63 0.83
N SER A 316 22.72 18.76 0.23
CA SER A 316 22.88 18.88 -1.22
C SER A 316 22.31 17.69 -2.00
N PHE A 317 22.42 16.46 -1.47
CA PHE A 317 21.83 15.27 -2.03
C PHE A 317 20.30 15.25 -1.82
N ARG A 318 19.85 15.57 -0.59
CA ARG A 318 18.42 15.61 -0.25
C ARG A 318 17.67 16.67 -1.05
N ASP A 319 18.27 17.85 -1.23
CA ASP A 319 17.69 18.91 -2.05
C ASP A 319 17.57 18.48 -3.53
N ALA A 320 18.62 17.84 -4.07
CA ALA A 320 18.60 17.34 -5.44
C ALA A 320 17.50 16.28 -5.65
N GLU A 321 17.36 15.34 -4.70
CA GLU A 321 16.30 14.33 -4.70
C GLU A 321 14.92 14.99 -4.61
N PHE A 322 14.72 15.91 -3.67
CA PHE A 322 13.43 16.59 -3.49
C PHE A 322 13.03 17.43 -4.71
N GLU A 323 13.94 18.19 -5.32
CA GLU A 323 13.65 19.02 -6.48
C GLU A 323 13.16 18.17 -7.66
N PHE A 324 13.67 16.97 -7.85
CA PHE A 324 13.19 16.09 -8.90
C PHE A 324 12.07 15.16 -8.43
N ARG A 325 12.33 14.31 -7.44
CA ARG A 325 11.37 13.27 -7.03
C ARG A 325 10.21 13.83 -6.22
N GLY A 326 10.47 14.85 -5.38
CA GLY A 326 9.44 15.54 -4.60
C GLY A 326 8.61 16.49 -5.46
N ARG A 327 9.25 17.50 -6.03
CA ARG A 327 8.59 18.60 -6.72
C ARG A 327 8.11 18.21 -8.12
N VAL A 328 9.00 17.63 -8.95
CA VAL A 328 8.65 17.33 -10.35
C VAL A 328 7.76 16.10 -10.47
N LEU A 329 8.10 14.98 -9.80
CA LEU A 329 7.33 13.73 -9.96
C LEU A 329 6.08 13.66 -9.08
N ARG A 330 6.11 14.24 -7.87
CA ARG A 330 4.99 14.14 -6.90
C ARG A 330 4.22 15.45 -6.70
N GLY A 331 4.67 16.57 -7.30
CA GLY A 331 4.00 17.85 -7.18
C GLY A 331 4.08 18.51 -5.80
N LEU A 332 5.00 18.07 -4.94
CA LEU A 332 5.10 18.58 -3.56
C LEU A 332 5.65 20.01 -3.54
N ALA A 333 5.00 20.91 -2.79
CA ALA A 333 5.44 22.30 -2.64
C ALA A 333 6.70 22.45 -1.78
N ALA A 334 6.84 21.60 -0.75
CA ALA A 334 7.96 21.61 0.19
C ALA A 334 8.30 20.19 0.68
N PRO A 335 9.55 19.93 1.10
CA PRO A 335 9.89 18.67 1.72
C PRO A 335 9.20 18.51 3.08
N GLN A 336 9.03 17.26 3.51
CA GLN A 336 8.60 16.97 4.88
C GLN A 336 9.61 17.52 5.90
N SER A 337 9.15 17.71 7.14
CA SER A 337 10.05 18.08 8.25
C SER A 337 11.11 16.99 8.47
N ARG A 338 12.28 17.38 9.00
CA ARG A 338 13.37 16.44 9.25
C ARG A 338 12.96 15.24 10.12
N PRO A 339 12.22 15.41 11.22
CA PRO A 339 11.73 14.28 12.00
C PRO A 339 10.88 13.31 11.17
N GLN A 340 10.02 13.80 10.29
CA GLN A 340 9.21 12.94 9.42
C GLN A 340 10.05 12.18 8.38
N GLN A 341 11.06 12.83 7.78
CA GLN A 341 12.00 12.16 6.87
C GLN A 341 12.78 11.03 7.57
N VAL A 342 13.23 11.29 8.80
CA VAL A 342 13.97 10.30 9.60
C VAL A 342 13.06 9.16 10.04
N LEU A 343 11.81 9.43 10.42
CA LEU A 343 10.83 8.39 10.71
C LEU A 343 10.59 7.49 9.50
N ASP A 344 10.39 8.07 8.31
CA ASP A 344 10.19 7.29 7.07
C ASP A 344 11.40 6.39 6.77
N ALA A 345 12.61 6.92 6.97
CA ALA A 345 13.83 6.16 6.80
C ALA A 345 13.94 4.98 7.79
N ILE A 346 13.66 5.23 9.07
CA ILE A 346 13.66 4.18 10.11
C ILE A 346 12.57 3.15 9.86
N THR A 347 11.37 3.58 9.46
CA THR A 347 10.27 2.68 9.10
C THR A 347 10.67 1.78 7.92
N LEU A 348 11.32 2.33 6.90
CA LEU A 348 11.85 1.55 5.78
C LEU A 348 12.93 0.56 6.23
N ALA A 349 13.83 0.99 7.10
CA ALA A 349 15.00 0.22 7.52
C ALA A 349 14.69 -0.83 8.58
N ALA A 350 13.89 -0.46 9.59
CA ALA A 350 13.67 -1.20 10.83
C ALA A 350 12.19 -1.19 11.29
N GLY A 351 11.25 -1.05 10.35
CA GLY A 351 9.82 -0.93 10.63
C GLY A 351 9.25 -1.98 11.60
N PRO A 352 9.56 -3.28 11.47
CA PRO A 352 9.09 -4.29 12.43
C PRO A 352 9.52 -4.03 13.88
N MET A 353 10.74 -3.50 14.11
CA MET A 353 11.19 -3.12 15.46
C MET A 353 10.35 -1.95 16.03
N VAL A 354 10.11 -0.93 15.19
CA VAL A 354 9.23 0.19 15.58
C VAL A 354 7.84 -0.34 15.92
N GLY A 355 7.34 -1.29 15.12
CA GLY A 355 6.04 -1.92 15.33
C GLY A 355 5.93 -2.67 16.65
N HIS A 356 6.98 -3.41 17.02
CA HIS A 356 7.05 -4.11 18.31
C HIS A 356 6.97 -3.14 19.49
N GLU A 357 7.80 -2.10 19.50
CA GLU A 357 7.84 -1.09 20.56
C GLU A 357 6.55 -0.25 20.57
N TYR A 358 5.97 0.02 19.40
CA TYR A 358 4.70 0.71 19.28
C TYR A 358 3.57 -0.10 19.92
N ALA A 359 3.46 -1.38 19.60
CA ALA A 359 2.44 -2.25 20.17
C ALA A 359 2.61 -2.40 21.68
N ALA A 360 3.84 -2.59 22.18
CA ALA A 360 4.12 -2.66 23.61
C ALA A 360 3.65 -1.41 24.37
N ARG A 361 3.62 -0.25 23.72
CA ARG A 361 3.23 1.02 24.36
C ARG A 361 1.75 1.38 24.17
N TYR A 362 1.16 1.11 23.01
CA TYR A 362 -0.14 1.65 22.61
C TYR A 362 -1.22 0.57 22.42
N TYR A 363 -0.87 -0.70 22.59
CA TYR A 363 -1.78 -1.82 22.40
C TYR A 363 -1.86 -2.69 23.66
N SER A 364 -3.08 -3.05 24.08
CA SER A 364 -3.27 -3.79 25.31
C SER A 364 -3.77 -5.22 25.08
N PRO A 365 -3.45 -6.19 25.95
CA PRO A 365 -3.99 -7.55 25.88
C PRO A 365 -5.53 -7.59 25.95
N ALA A 366 -6.16 -6.64 26.62
CA ALA A 366 -7.62 -6.55 26.67
C ALA A 366 -8.22 -6.12 25.32
N THR A 367 -7.56 -5.19 24.63
CA THR A 367 -7.93 -4.79 23.26
C THR A 367 -7.76 -5.96 22.30
N ASP A 368 -6.62 -6.66 22.39
CA ASP A 368 -6.31 -7.86 21.60
C ASP A 368 -7.43 -8.90 21.69
N LYS A 369 -7.71 -9.36 22.90
CA LYS A 369 -8.74 -10.36 23.13
C LYS A 369 -10.11 -9.92 22.63
N ARG A 370 -10.52 -8.68 22.88
CA ARG A 370 -11.83 -8.17 22.45
C ARG A 370 -11.93 -8.07 20.93
N ALA A 371 -10.88 -7.64 20.27
CA ALA A 371 -10.84 -7.55 18.81
C ALA A 371 -10.88 -8.95 18.17
N GLU A 372 -10.11 -9.89 18.70
CA GLU A 372 -10.10 -11.28 18.24
C GLU A 372 -11.47 -11.95 18.42
N ASP A 373 -12.12 -11.74 19.58
CA ASP A 373 -13.44 -12.29 19.88
C ASP A 373 -14.50 -11.79 18.87
N ILE A 374 -14.51 -10.47 18.56
CA ILE A 374 -15.44 -9.90 17.56
C ILE A 374 -15.13 -10.48 16.17
N ALA A 375 -13.86 -10.56 15.77
CA ALA A 375 -13.47 -11.09 14.47
C ALA A 375 -13.90 -12.56 14.29
N LYS A 376 -13.77 -13.39 15.34
CA LYS A 376 -14.25 -14.77 15.34
C LYS A 376 -15.76 -14.85 15.18
N GLN A 377 -16.52 -14.00 15.87
CA GLN A 377 -17.98 -13.96 15.77
C GLN A 377 -18.45 -13.52 14.37
N VAL A 378 -17.76 -12.57 13.75
CA VAL A 378 -18.04 -12.17 12.36
C VAL A 378 -17.70 -13.31 11.38
N ARG A 379 -16.59 -14.05 11.62
CA ARG A 379 -16.27 -15.25 10.84
C ARG A 379 -17.37 -16.32 10.96
N GLU A 380 -17.89 -16.54 12.17
CA GLU A 380 -19.02 -17.48 12.40
C GLU A 380 -20.26 -17.03 11.66
N ALA A 381 -20.58 -15.72 11.69
CA ALA A 381 -21.69 -15.15 10.92
C ALA A 381 -21.53 -15.37 9.40
N LEU A 382 -20.31 -15.25 8.88
CA LEU A 382 -20.00 -15.56 7.49
C LEU A 382 -20.24 -17.05 7.18
N GLY A 383 -19.82 -17.97 8.06
CA GLY A 383 -20.08 -19.40 7.89
C GLY A 383 -21.57 -19.71 7.79
N GLN A 384 -22.37 -19.13 8.67
CA GLN A 384 -23.83 -19.28 8.65
C GLN A 384 -24.46 -18.65 7.39
N ALA A 385 -23.90 -17.53 6.92
CA ALA A 385 -24.36 -16.88 5.72
C ALA A 385 -24.09 -17.73 4.46
N LEU A 386 -22.89 -18.31 4.36
CA LEU A 386 -22.51 -19.23 3.27
C LEU A 386 -23.39 -20.49 3.24
N ASP A 387 -23.79 -21.03 4.40
CA ASP A 387 -24.70 -22.18 4.47
C ASP A 387 -26.07 -21.86 3.86
N ARG A 388 -26.59 -20.66 4.10
CA ARG A 388 -27.89 -20.21 3.58
C ARG A 388 -27.82 -19.67 2.14
N ASP A 389 -26.65 -19.37 1.62
CA ASP A 389 -26.48 -18.73 0.32
C ASP A 389 -26.95 -19.65 -0.82
N THR A 390 -27.96 -19.23 -1.55
CA THR A 390 -28.52 -19.99 -2.67
C THR A 390 -27.81 -19.82 -4.00
N ARG A 391 -26.85 -18.90 -4.06
CA ARG A 391 -26.04 -18.65 -5.27
C ARG A 391 -24.96 -19.73 -5.45
N PHE A 392 -24.52 -20.34 -4.34
CA PHE A 392 -23.50 -21.37 -4.36
C PHE A 392 -24.10 -22.78 -4.45
N SER A 393 -23.53 -23.58 -5.35
CA SER A 393 -23.76 -25.02 -5.41
C SER A 393 -23.25 -25.73 -4.14
N ALA A 394 -23.68 -26.95 -3.91
CA ALA A 394 -23.23 -27.73 -2.76
C ALA A 394 -21.69 -27.92 -2.75
N ALA A 395 -21.08 -28.08 -3.92
CA ALA A 395 -19.63 -28.21 -4.04
C ALA A 395 -18.91 -26.89 -3.70
N ALA A 396 -19.40 -25.75 -4.20
CA ALA A 396 -18.83 -24.45 -3.90
C ALA A 396 -19.01 -24.07 -2.41
N LYS A 397 -20.14 -24.42 -1.78
CA LYS A 397 -20.33 -24.25 -0.34
C LYS A 397 -19.34 -25.09 0.48
N ALA A 398 -19.11 -26.34 0.09
CA ALA A 398 -18.15 -27.20 0.77
C ALA A 398 -16.72 -26.62 0.68
N GLU A 399 -16.33 -26.10 -0.48
CA GLU A 399 -15.06 -25.44 -0.68
C GLU A 399 -14.94 -24.15 0.13
N ALA A 400 -15.96 -23.29 0.10
CA ALA A 400 -16.03 -22.05 0.88
C ALA A 400 -15.91 -22.33 2.39
N LYS A 401 -16.59 -23.35 2.90
CA LYS A 401 -16.49 -23.78 4.31
C LYS A 401 -15.10 -24.28 4.65
N ALA A 402 -14.52 -25.15 3.82
CA ALA A 402 -13.16 -25.63 4.03
C ALA A 402 -12.13 -24.50 4.03
N LYS A 403 -12.34 -23.47 3.20
CA LYS A 403 -11.51 -22.25 3.20
C LYS A 403 -11.70 -21.45 4.48
N LEU A 404 -12.94 -21.26 4.93
CA LEU A 404 -13.27 -20.53 6.15
C LEU A 404 -12.71 -21.24 7.41
N ASP A 405 -12.74 -22.57 7.45
CA ASP A 405 -12.20 -23.38 8.56
C ASP A 405 -10.69 -23.21 8.71
N ARG A 406 -9.98 -22.98 7.63
CA ARG A 406 -8.53 -22.76 7.60
C ARG A 406 -8.12 -21.29 7.73
N LEU A 407 -9.09 -20.38 7.71
CA LEU A 407 -8.83 -18.95 7.80
C LEU A 407 -8.16 -18.61 9.13
N LYS A 408 -7.01 -17.94 9.05
CA LYS A 408 -6.27 -17.42 10.21
C LYS A 408 -6.73 -16.00 10.52
N ILE A 409 -6.86 -15.68 11.80
CA ILE A 409 -7.12 -14.32 12.29
C ILE A 409 -5.90 -13.91 13.08
N GLU A 410 -5.21 -12.88 12.64
CA GLU A 410 -3.99 -12.35 13.24
C GLU A 410 -4.23 -10.90 13.63
N VAL A 411 -4.14 -10.61 14.93
CA VAL A 411 -4.52 -9.31 15.52
C VAL A 411 -3.33 -8.70 16.24
N GLY A 412 -3.16 -7.40 16.16
CA GLY A 412 -2.17 -6.61 16.88
C GLY A 412 -0.79 -6.63 16.26
N THR A 413 -0.07 -7.73 16.44
CA THR A 413 1.33 -7.91 15.98
C THR A 413 1.56 -9.31 15.42
N PRO A 414 2.55 -9.52 14.53
CA PRO A 414 2.90 -10.85 14.09
C PRO A 414 3.46 -11.70 15.25
N ASN A 415 3.21 -13.00 15.21
CA ASN A 415 3.65 -13.96 16.24
C ASN A 415 5.19 -14.12 16.31
N ARG A 416 5.92 -13.64 15.33
CA ARG A 416 7.38 -13.70 15.28
C ARG A 416 7.95 -12.40 14.77
N ASP A 417 8.80 -11.78 15.60
CA ASP A 417 9.57 -10.61 15.23
C ASP A 417 10.94 -11.00 14.68
N LEU A 418 11.50 -10.09 13.88
CA LEU A 418 12.89 -10.17 13.44
C LEU A 418 13.79 -9.57 14.53
N ASP A 419 14.85 -10.28 14.90
CA ASP A 419 15.83 -9.75 15.84
C ASP A 419 16.81 -8.81 15.14
N TYR A 420 16.68 -7.53 15.42
CA TYR A 420 17.52 -6.45 14.89
C TYR A 420 18.63 -6.03 15.86
N THR A 421 18.60 -6.49 17.10
CA THR A 421 19.47 -6.00 18.17
C THR A 421 20.95 -6.28 17.95
N VAL A 422 21.26 -7.23 17.07
CA VAL A 422 22.64 -7.61 16.70
C VAL A 422 23.28 -6.69 15.66
N GLN A 423 22.57 -5.68 15.16
CA GLN A 423 23.09 -4.80 14.13
C GLN A 423 23.93 -3.65 14.74
N PRO A 424 25.13 -3.35 14.21
CA PRO A 424 26.01 -2.32 14.78
C PRO A 424 25.61 -0.90 14.37
N MET A 425 24.33 -0.56 14.50
CA MET A 425 23.82 0.79 14.27
C MET A 425 24.02 1.65 15.52
N GLY A 426 24.29 2.94 15.34
CA GLY A 426 24.54 3.84 16.44
C GLY A 426 24.37 5.31 16.07
N ARG A 427 24.80 6.22 16.96
CA ARG A 427 24.66 7.68 16.79
C ARG A 427 25.63 8.29 15.76
N GLY A 428 26.59 7.53 15.25
CA GLY A 428 27.70 8.09 14.48
C GLY A 428 27.32 8.63 13.11
N SER A 429 26.71 7.80 12.27
CA SER A 429 26.40 8.15 10.87
C SER A 429 25.06 7.63 10.43
N PHE A 430 24.15 8.54 10.06
CA PHE A 430 22.82 8.19 9.60
C PHE A 430 22.84 7.41 8.28
N GLY A 431 23.62 7.86 7.29
CA GLY A 431 23.77 7.17 6.02
C GLY A 431 24.36 5.76 6.16
N SER A 432 25.33 5.59 7.06
CA SER A 432 25.90 4.27 7.37
C SER A 432 24.89 3.36 8.06
N ASN A 433 24.10 3.87 9.00
CA ASN A 433 23.00 3.12 9.63
C ASN A 433 21.99 2.61 8.59
N MET A 434 21.64 3.44 7.61
CA MET A 434 20.74 3.03 6.52
C MET A 434 21.33 1.89 5.70
N LEU A 435 22.63 1.91 5.37
CA LEU A 435 23.29 0.82 4.64
C LEU A 435 23.39 -0.47 5.47
N ILE A 436 23.67 -0.37 6.77
CA ILE A 436 23.68 -1.51 7.68
C ILE A 436 22.29 -2.16 7.72
N ALA A 437 21.26 -1.36 7.94
CA ALA A 437 19.88 -1.84 8.01
C ALA A 437 19.40 -2.44 6.69
N SER A 438 19.69 -1.82 5.55
CA SER A 438 19.30 -2.33 4.24
C SER A 438 20.04 -3.63 3.90
N THR A 439 21.32 -3.74 4.23
CA THR A 439 22.10 -4.98 4.08
C THR A 439 21.52 -6.11 4.90
N TRP A 440 21.19 -5.84 6.16
CA TRP A 440 20.59 -6.83 7.04
C TRP A 440 19.21 -7.26 6.54
N ARG A 441 18.35 -6.32 6.18
CA ARG A 441 17.02 -6.60 5.63
C ARG A 441 17.10 -7.45 4.36
N HIS A 442 18.03 -7.13 3.46
CA HIS A 442 18.26 -7.92 2.26
C HIS A 442 18.65 -9.38 2.60
N ARG A 443 19.56 -9.57 3.57
CA ARG A 443 19.92 -10.93 4.02
C ARG A 443 18.76 -11.71 4.60
N GLU A 444 17.92 -11.06 5.42
CA GLU A 444 16.71 -11.69 5.98
C GLU A 444 15.68 -12.03 4.90
N GLU A 445 15.59 -11.21 3.88
CA GLU A 445 14.75 -11.49 2.71
C GLU A 445 15.25 -12.70 1.93
N MET A 446 16.54 -12.77 1.66
CA MET A 446 17.14 -13.91 0.94
C MET A 446 16.98 -15.24 1.70
N LYS A 447 16.98 -15.23 3.03
CA LYS A 447 16.75 -16.41 3.86
C LYS A 447 15.35 -17.00 3.72
N ARG A 448 14.39 -16.27 3.18
CA ARG A 448 13.02 -16.79 2.92
C ARG A 448 12.99 -17.74 1.73
N ILE A 449 13.89 -17.57 0.76
CA ILE A 449 13.92 -18.34 -0.49
C ILE A 449 14.18 -19.82 -0.18
N GLY A 450 13.38 -20.71 -0.78
CA GLY A 450 13.46 -22.16 -0.59
C GLY A 450 12.82 -22.68 0.70
N ARG A 451 12.10 -21.82 1.45
CA ARG A 451 11.51 -22.22 2.73
C ARG A 451 9.99 -22.17 2.71
N GLY A 452 9.35 -23.17 3.33
CA GLY A 452 7.93 -23.20 3.63
C GLY A 452 7.62 -22.31 4.83
N ASN A 453 7.55 -21.00 4.63
CA ASN A 453 7.33 -20.02 5.69
C ASN A 453 6.67 -18.71 5.18
N ALA A 454 5.88 -18.82 4.11
CA ALA A 454 5.23 -17.66 3.50
C ALA A 454 4.36 -16.91 4.50
N ASP A 455 3.72 -17.62 5.42
CA ASP A 455 2.79 -17.08 6.42
C ASP A 455 3.44 -16.45 7.66
N ARG A 456 4.77 -16.42 7.75
CA ARG A 456 5.46 -16.00 8.99
C ARG A 456 5.62 -14.51 9.17
N ARG A 457 5.40 -13.73 8.15
CA ARG A 457 5.55 -12.27 8.17
C ARG A 457 4.30 -11.58 7.69
N TRP A 458 4.05 -10.43 8.26
CA TRP A 458 3.07 -9.50 7.73
C TRP A 458 3.72 -8.61 6.67
N ASP A 459 2.97 -8.33 5.61
CA ASP A 459 3.35 -7.32 4.61
C ASP A 459 2.97 -5.89 5.05
N VAL A 460 2.32 -5.78 6.19
CA VAL A 460 1.94 -4.52 6.86
C VAL A 460 2.65 -4.40 8.20
N LEU A 461 2.86 -3.17 8.66
CA LEU A 461 3.55 -2.91 9.92
C LEU A 461 2.54 -2.68 11.05
N PRO A 462 2.79 -3.19 12.28
CA PRO A 462 1.88 -3.03 13.42
C PRO A 462 1.55 -1.57 13.76
N GLN A 463 2.47 -0.64 13.50
CA GLN A 463 2.30 0.79 13.73
C GLN A 463 1.55 1.52 12.59
N ASP A 464 1.30 0.89 11.46
CA ASP A 464 0.51 1.48 10.37
C ASP A 464 -0.93 0.98 10.48
N PRO A 465 -1.96 1.87 10.55
CA PRO A 465 -3.34 1.42 10.60
C PRO A 465 -3.72 0.62 9.35
N SER A 466 -3.90 -0.66 9.53
CA SER A 466 -4.28 -1.59 8.45
C SER A 466 -5.19 -2.69 8.97
N LEU A 467 -6.22 -3.00 8.20
CA LEU A 467 -7.06 -4.17 8.32
C LEU A 467 -7.18 -4.71 6.90
N ALA A 468 -6.74 -5.94 6.68
CA ALA A 468 -6.64 -6.50 5.33
C ALA A 468 -6.78 -8.02 5.32
N TYR A 469 -7.39 -8.53 4.26
CA TYR A 469 -7.42 -9.96 3.98
C TYR A 469 -6.31 -10.33 2.98
N ASP A 470 -5.40 -11.19 3.42
CA ASP A 470 -4.37 -11.78 2.58
C ASP A 470 -4.94 -13.02 1.88
N ILE A 471 -5.30 -12.85 0.61
CA ILE A 471 -5.92 -13.89 -0.21
C ILE A 471 -5.00 -15.10 -0.35
N THR A 472 -3.70 -14.89 -0.50
CA THR A 472 -2.73 -15.96 -0.77
C THR A 472 -2.50 -16.84 0.45
N GLN A 473 -2.53 -16.24 1.64
CA GLN A 473 -2.31 -16.93 2.91
C GLN A 473 -3.60 -17.27 3.65
N ASN A 474 -4.75 -16.93 3.08
CA ASN A 474 -6.08 -17.09 3.70
C ASN A 474 -6.11 -16.62 5.15
N ARG A 475 -5.71 -15.35 5.35
CA ARG A 475 -5.64 -14.77 6.69
C ARG A 475 -6.17 -13.33 6.73
N LEU A 476 -6.80 -12.99 7.83
CA LEU A 476 -7.16 -11.63 8.21
C LEU A 476 -6.03 -11.06 9.06
N ILE A 477 -5.51 -9.89 8.71
CA ILE A 477 -4.51 -9.16 9.48
C ILE A 477 -5.12 -7.86 9.97
N VAL A 478 -5.03 -7.62 11.28
CA VAL A 478 -5.47 -6.37 11.93
C VAL A 478 -4.32 -5.81 12.75
N THR A 479 -3.77 -4.69 12.35
CA THR A 479 -2.61 -4.08 13.02
C THR A 479 -2.98 -3.40 14.34
N ALA A 480 -2.03 -3.32 15.27
CA ALA A 480 -2.20 -2.65 16.56
C ALA A 480 -2.66 -1.18 16.39
N ALA A 481 -2.13 -0.48 15.39
CA ALA A 481 -2.51 0.91 15.10
C ALA A 481 -3.95 1.05 14.59
N MET A 482 -4.51 0.02 13.95
CA MET A 482 -5.91 0.02 13.52
C MET A 482 -6.88 -0.07 14.69
N LEU A 483 -6.45 -0.69 15.81
CA LEU A 483 -7.27 -0.93 16.99
C LEU A 483 -7.28 0.26 17.96
N GLN A 484 -7.51 1.45 17.41
CA GLN A 484 -7.70 2.73 18.11
C GLN A 484 -8.95 3.45 17.58
N PRO A 485 -9.47 4.46 18.32
CA PRO A 485 -10.57 5.27 17.81
C PRO A 485 -10.25 5.91 16.43
N PRO A 486 -11.20 6.00 15.49
CA PRO A 486 -12.62 5.64 15.62
C PRO A 486 -12.94 4.16 15.35
N VAL A 487 -11.97 3.37 14.88
CA VAL A 487 -12.20 1.97 14.45
C VAL A 487 -12.51 1.09 15.67
N PHE A 488 -11.67 1.20 16.72
CA PHE A 488 -11.82 0.42 17.95
C PHE A 488 -11.75 1.34 19.17
N ASP A 489 -12.91 1.88 19.55
CA ASP A 489 -13.03 2.78 20.70
C ASP A 489 -13.61 2.03 21.90
N THR A 490 -12.74 1.63 22.85
CA THR A 490 -13.11 0.89 24.06
C THR A 490 -14.00 1.68 25.01
N THR A 491 -14.22 2.97 24.79
CA THR A 491 -15.17 3.80 25.57
C THR A 491 -16.61 3.67 25.05
N LYS A 492 -16.81 3.06 23.89
CA LYS A 492 -18.12 2.84 23.27
C LYS A 492 -18.71 1.48 23.68
N ASP A 493 -20.02 1.36 23.48
CA ASP A 493 -20.73 0.10 23.70
C ASP A 493 -20.35 -1.00 22.70
N ALA A 494 -20.76 -2.23 22.97
CA ALA A 494 -20.47 -3.37 22.12
C ALA A 494 -21.07 -3.18 20.71
N ALA A 495 -22.28 -2.65 20.59
CA ALA A 495 -22.93 -2.43 19.31
C ALA A 495 -22.11 -1.50 18.39
N TRP A 496 -21.54 -0.43 18.95
CA TRP A 496 -20.64 0.44 18.22
C TRP A 496 -19.44 -0.31 17.66
N LEU A 497 -18.79 -1.16 18.48
CA LEU A 497 -17.60 -1.92 18.04
C LEU A 497 -17.94 -2.93 16.94
N TYR A 498 -19.12 -3.57 16.98
CA TYR A 498 -19.56 -4.40 15.86
C TYR A 498 -19.82 -3.56 14.62
N GLY A 499 -20.45 -2.38 14.76
CA GLY A 499 -20.73 -1.49 13.64
C GLY A 499 -19.48 -0.86 13.02
N SER A 500 -18.45 -0.56 13.80
CA SER A 500 -17.19 -0.01 13.31
C SER A 500 -16.21 -1.13 12.91
N TYR A 501 -15.52 -1.71 13.89
CA TYR A 501 -14.50 -2.73 13.67
C TYR A 501 -15.07 -4.03 13.08
N GLY A 502 -16.19 -4.52 13.64
CA GLY A 502 -16.81 -5.76 13.16
C GLY A 502 -17.22 -5.68 11.68
N ALA A 503 -17.76 -4.54 11.25
CA ALA A 503 -18.14 -4.34 9.85
C ALA A 503 -16.92 -4.26 8.91
N LEU A 504 -15.80 -3.68 9.35
CA LEU A 504 -14.54 -3.73 8.60
C LEU A 504 -13.99 -5.16 8.52
N VAL A 505 -14.06 -5.93 9.60
CA VAL A 505 -13.70 -7.36 9.58
C VAL A 505 -14.55 -8.12 8.58
N GLY A 506 -15.86 -7.91 8.58
CA GLY A 506 -16.76 -8.57 7.62
C GLY A 506 -16.49 -8.16 6.17
N HIS A 507 -16.14 -6.89 5.93
CA HIS A 507 -15.71 -6.39 4.63
C HIS A 507 -14.49 -7.18 4.13
N GLU A 508 -13.42 -7.24 4.92
CA GLU A 508 -12.19 -7.92 4.54
C GLU A 508 -12.38 -9.43 4.39
N LEU A 509 -13.11 -10.07 5.30
CA LEU A 509 -13.39 -11.52 5.19
C LEU A 509 -14.15 -11.86 3.91
N SER A 510 -15.02 -10.96 3.43
CA SER A 510 -15.78 -11.18 2.20
C SER A 510 -14.87 -11.30 0.97
N HIS A 511 -13.68 -10.65 0.97
CA HIS A 511 -12.71 -10.76 -0.12
C HIS A 511 -12.14 -12.17 -0.30
N GLY A 512 -12.20 -13.02 0.69
CA GLY A 512 -11.86 -14.44 0.55
C GLY A 512 -12.83 -15.22 -0.34
N PHE A 513 -14.04 -14.71 -0.58
CA PHE A 513 -15.17 -15.40 -1.19
C PHE A 513 -15.79 -14.62 -2.35
N ASP A 514 -15.14 -13.55 -2.78
CA ASP A 514 -15.58 -12.68 -3.87
C ASP A 514 -14.98 -13.08 -5.23
N ASN A 515 -15.12 -12.19 -6.21
CA ASN A 515 -14.59 -12.31 -7.56
C ASN A 515 -13.06 -12.51 -7.65
N ARG A 516 -12.30 -12.13 -6.61
CA ARG A 516 -10.84 -12.31 -6.54
C ARG A 516 -10.49 -13.52 -5.66
N GLY A 517 -11.14 -13.66 -4.52
CA GLY A 517 -10.92 -14.76 -3.57
C GLY A 517 -11.24 -16.13 -4.13
N ARG A 518 -12.08 -16.21 -5.18
CA ARG A 518 -12.38 -17.46 -5.89
C ARG A 518 -11.18 -18.13 -6.55
N TYR A 519 -10.11 -17.39 -6.82
CA TYR A 519 -8.93 -17.93 -7.49
C TYR A 519 -7.91 -18.58 -6.55
N VAL A 520 -8.14 -18.54 -5.25
CA VAL A 520 -7.35 -19.27 -4.25
C VAL A 520 -8.28 -20.16 -3.46
N ASP A 521 -8.07 -21.46 -3.56
CA ASP A 521 -8.95 -22.46 -2.95
C ASP A 521 -8.64 -22.71 -1.46
N SER A 522 -9.36 -23.64 -0.83
CA SER A 522 -9.20 -24.00 0.57
C SER A 522 -7.84 -24.61 0.92
N LYS A 523 -7.08 -25.08 -0.07
CA LYS A 523 -5.74 -25.63 0.08
C LYS A 523 -4.65 -24.60 -0.19
N GLN A 524 -5.04 -23.33 -0.46
CA GLN A 524 -4.13 -22.29 -0.91
C GLN A 524 -3.47 -22.61 -2.27
N GLU A 525 -4.22 -23.29 -3.16
CA GLU A 525 -3.81 -23.53 -4.54
C GLU A 525 -4.46 -22.50 -5.46
N LEU A 526 -3.73 -22.02 -6.48
CA LEU A 526 -4.27 -21.14 -7.51
C LEU A 526 -5.22 -21.92 -8.42
N ARG A 527 -6.48 -21.96 -8.05
CA ARG A 527 -7.55 -22.64 -8.77
C ARG A 527 -8.84 -21.84 -8.68
N ASP A 528 -9.50 -21.61 -9.79
CA ASP A 528 -10.88 -21.11 -9.77
C ASP A 528 -11.81 -22.21 -9.24
N TRP A 529 -12.30 -22.02 -8.01
CA TRP A 529 -13.19 -23.00 -7.37
C TRP A 529 -14.69 -22.72 -7.63
N TRP A 530 -15.01 -21.63 -8.34
CA TRP A 530 -16.37 -21.36 -8.81
C TRP A 530 -16.67 -22.10 -10.11
N THR A 531 -17.95 -22.37 -10.34
CA THR A 531 -18.48 -22.80 -11.62
C THR A 531 -19.04 -21.60 -12.41
N PRO A 532 -19.43 -21.78 -13.68
CA PRO A 532 -20.12 -20.73 -14.43
C PRO A 532 -21.41 -20.22 -13.76
N THR A 533 -22.07 -21.06 -12.95
CA THR A 533 -23.29 -20.69 -12.22
C THR A 533 -22.99 -19.65 -11.13
N GLU A 534 -21.99 -19.89 -10.27
CA GLU A 534 -21.58 -18.93 -9.25
C GLU A 534 -21.08 -17.64 -9.88
N THR A 535 -20.28 -17.75 -10.94
CA THR A 535 -19.78 -16.60 -11.70
C THR A 535 -20.93 -15.74 -12.23
N SER A 536 -21.92 -16.35 -12.86
CA SER A 536 -23.10 -15.63 -13.39
C SER A 536 -23.93 -14.96 -12.28
N ALA A 537 -24.09 -15.64 -11.14
CA ALA A 537 -24.79 -15.08 -9.99
C ALA A 537 -24.07 -13.87 -9.40
N TRP A 538 -22.74 -13.94 -9.30
CA TRP A 538 -21.91 -12.81 -8.86
C TRP A 538 -21.96 -11.64 -9.84
N ASP A 539 -21.85 -11.89 -11.14
CA ASP A 539 -21.94 -10.86 -12.18
C ASP A 539 -23.29 -10.13 -12.13
N GLY A 540 -24.39 -10.87 -11.86
CA GLY A 540 -25.71 -10.28 -11.66
C GLY A 540 -25.78 -9.36 -10.46
N LEU A 541 -25.18 -9.75 -9.33
CA LEU A 541 -25.06 -8.94 -8.12
C LEU A 541 -24.23 -7.70 -8.38
N SER A 542 -23.02 -7.85 -8.96
CA SER A 542 -22.10 -6.79 -9.27
C SER A 542 -22.73 -5.73 -10.18
N LYS A 543 -23.45 -6.14 -11.23
CA LYS A 543 -24.19 -5.22 -12.12
C LYS A 543 -25.26 -4.41 -11.37
N ARG A 544 -26.01 -5.03 -10.45
CA ARG A 544 -27.03 -4.32 -9.65
C ARG A 544 -26.40 -3.28 -8.74
N ILE A 545 -25.32 -3.61 -8.04
CA ILE A 545 -24.57 -2.67 -7.18
C ILE A 545 -23.94 -1.56 -8.02
N ALA A 546 -23.30 -1.91 -9.15
CA ALA A 546 -22.72 -0.91 -10.05
C ALA A 546 -23.77 0.09 -10.55
N ALA A 547 -24.95 -0.38 -10.95
CA ALA A 547 -26.04 0.49 -11.38
C ALA A 547 -26.56 1.39 -10.25
N GLN A 548 -26.68 0.86 -9.02
CA GLN A 548 -27.14 1.63 -7.87
C GLN A 548 -26.15 2.77 -7.55
N TYR A 549 -24.83 2.49 -7.51
CA TYR A 549 -23.82 3.49 -7.19
C TYR A 549 -23.57 4.49 -8.32
N SER A 550 -23.72 4.10 -9.58
CA SER A 550 -23.67 5.02 -10.73
C SER A 550 -24.79 6.08 -10.72
N GLY A 551 -25.84 5.88 -9.93
CA GLY A 551 -26.89 6.87 -9.71
C GLY A 551 -26.49 7.98 -8.72
N PHE A 552 -25.42 7.79 -7.91
CA PHE A 552 -25.03 8.71 -6.85
C PHE A 552 -24.14 9.84 -7.37
N ASP A 553 -24.39 11.08 -6.88
CA ASP A 553 -23.51 12.19 -7.15
C ASP A 553 -22.20 12.06 -6.39
N TYR A 554 -21.08 12.39 -7.05
CA TYR A 554 -19.79 12.40 -6.36
C TYR A 554 -19.68 13.65 -5.49
N PRO A 555 -19.46 13.54 -4.18
CA PRO A 555 -19.30 14.69 -3.31
C PRO A 555 -18.18 15.63 -3.82
N GLU A 556 -18.34 16.94 -3.61
CA GLU A 556 -17.44 18.01 -4.05
C GLU A 556 -17.30 18.19 -5.58
N LEU A 557 -18.00 17.39 -6.42
CA LEU A 557 -17.92 17.47 -7.89
C LEU A 557 -19.30 17.66 -8.49
N GLU A 558 -19.57 18.86 -9.02
CA GLU A 558 -20.83 19.12 -9.72
C GLU A 558 -20.95 18.35 -11.02
N GLY A 559 -22.05 17.64 -11.22
CA GLY A 559 -22.35 16.88 -12.44
C GLY A 559 -21.57 15.58 -12.62
N VAL A 560 -20.72 15.21 -11.68
CA VAL A 560 -19.96 13.94 -11.71
C VAL A 560 -20.67 12.90 -10.87
N LYS A 561 -20.83 11.68 -11.43
CA LYS A 561 -21.38 10.53 -10.72
C LYS A 561 -20.25 9.61 -10.22
N VAL A 562 -20.56 8.82 -9.20
CA VAL A 562 -19.68 7.71 -8.76
C VAL A 562 -19.55 6.71 -9.93
N ASN A 563 -18.34 6.24 -10.19
CA ASN A 563 -18.10 5.15 -11.13
C ASN A 563 -18.46 3.82 -10.46
N GLY A 564 -19.74 3.44 -10.54
CA GLY A 564 -20.24 2.26 -9.87
C GLY A 564 -19.60 0.95 -10.37
N ALA A 565 -19.16 0.87 -11.61
CA ALA A 565 -18.47 -0.30 -12.14
C ALA A 565 -17.04 -0.44 -11.56
N GLN A 566 -16.32 0.68 -11.41
CA GLN A 566 -14.99 0.71 -10.82
C GLN A 566 -14.99 0.36 -9.34
N THR A 567 -16.07 0.72 -8.62
CA THR A 567 -16.18 0.57 -7.16
C THR A 567 -17.02 -0.64 -6.75
N ALA A 568 -17.51 -1.46 -7.69
CA ALA A 568 -18.49 -2.51 -7.43
C ALA A 568 -18.02 -3.53 -6.38
N ASP A 569 -16.80 -4.05 -6.50
CA ASP A 569 -16.28 -5.09 -5.62
C ASP A 569 -16.20 -4.59 -4.17
N GLU A 570 -15.69 -3.38 -3.99
CA GLU A 570 -15.57 -2.75 -2.66
C GLU A 570 -16.93 -2.34 -2.08
N ASN A 571 -17.88 -1.93 -2.93
CA ASN A 571 -19.25 -1.64 -2.48
C ASN A 571 -19.98 -2.92 -2.03
N ILE A 572 -19.71 -4.06 -2.68
CA ILE A 572 -20.21 -5.38 -2.28
C ILE A 572 -19.59 -5.78 -0.93
N ALA A 573 -18.29 -5.55 -0.76
CA ALA A 573 -17.59 -5.83 0.50
C ALA A 573 -18.11 -4.96 1.66
N ASP A 574 -18.39 -3.68 1.43
CA ASP A 574 -19.04 -2.80 2.42
C ASP A 574 -20.42 -3.31 2.83
N LEU A 575 -21.23 -3.76 1.84
CA LEU A 575 -22.53 -4.35 2.09
C LEU A 575 -22.41 -5.64 2.91
N ALA A 576 -21.53 -6.55 2.51
CA ALA A 576 -21.21 -7.79 3.24
C ALA A 576 -20.78 -7.51 4.67
N GLY A 577 -19.88 -6.54 4.85
CA GLY A 577 -19.34 -6.15 6.15
C GLY A 577 -20.43 -5.75 7.12
N VAL A 578 -21.32 -4.85 6.70
CA VAL A 578 -22.47 -4.42 7.53
C VAL A 578 -23.42 -5.58 7.84
N GLU A 579 -23.74 -6.43 6.85
CA GLU A 579 -24.64 -7.58 7.03
C GLU A 579 -24.08 -8.61 8.01
N LEU A 580 -22.81 -8.98 7.85
CA LEU A 580 -22.14 -9.97 8.70
C LEU A 580 -21.97 -9.48 10.13
N ALA A 581 -21.53 -8.22 10.28
CA ALA A 581 -21.38 -7.64 11.61
C ALA A 581 -22.72 -7.46 12.33
N TRP A 582 -23.79 -7.11 11.60
CA TRP A 582 -25.14 -7.05 12.15
C TRP A 582 -25.63 -8.42 12.64
N SER A 583 -25.37 -9.48 11.85
CA SER A 583 -25.68 -10.85 12.24
C SER A 583 -24.90 -11.30 13.46
N ALA A 584 -23.61 -10.99 13.52
CA ALA A 584 -22.75 -11.28 14.68
C ALA A 584 -23.24 -10.54 15.93
N PHE A 585 -23.55 -9.24 15.81
CA PHE A 585 -24.11 -8.44 16.89
C PHE A 585 -25.43 -9.01 17.40
N GLY A 586 -26.36 -9.36 16.49
CA GLY A 586 -27.64 -9.96 16.85
C GLY A 586 -27.50 -11.31 17.55
N SER A 587 -26.47 -12.10 17.22
CA SER A 587 -26.15 -13.35 17.91
C SER A 587 -25.58 -13.12 19.30
N ALA A 588 -24.72 -12.09 19.47
CA ALA A 588 -24.13 -11.72 20.74
C ALA A 588 -25.11 -11.02 21.69
N GLU A 589 -26.05 -10.22 21.13
CA GLU A 589 -27.00 -9.40 21.86
C GLU A 589 -28.43 -9.58 21.30
N PRO A 590 -29.06 -10.77 21.47
CA PRO A 590 -30.35 -11.08 20.81
C PRO A 590 -31.50 -10.15 21.21
N SER A 591 -31.41 -9.50 22.37
CA SER A 591 -32.44 -8.60 22.92
C SER A 591 -32.03 -7.13 22.83
N ALA A 592 -31.06 -6.77 21.95
CA ALA A 592 -30.56 -5.41 21.82
C ALA A 592 -31.70 -4.39 21.57
N ALA A 593 -31.82 -3.41 22.48
CA ALA A 593 -32.80 -2.33 22.36
C ALA A 593 -32.44 -1.36 21.20
N LYS A 594 -33.44 -0.62 20.71
CA LYS A 594 -33.23 0.35 19.62
C LYS A 594 -32.03 1.28 19.78
N PRO A 595 -31.71 1.85 20.98
CA PRO A 595 -30.52 2.67 21.13
C PRO A 595 -29.20 1.93 20.80
N ALA A 596 -29.07 0.66 21.17
CA ALA A 596 -27.92 -0.16 20.82
C ALA A 596 -27.88 -0.46 19.30
N GLN A 597 -29.03 -0.76 18.70
CA GLN A 597 -29.14 -0.93 17.24
C GLN A 597 -28.72 0.34 16.49
N GLN A 598 -29.12 1.53 16.95
CA GLN A 598 -28.69 2.80 16.42
C GLN A 598 -27.20 3.05 16.64
N SER A 599 -26.64 2.64 17.78
CA SER A 599 -25.21 2.72 18.09
C SER A 599 -24.38 1.92 17.09
N PHE A 600 -24.82 0.72 16.69
CA PHE A 600 -24.21 -0.08 15.65
C PHE A 600 -24.03 0.72 14.34
N TYR A 601 -25.11 1.30 13.83
CA TYR A 601 -25.06 2.05 12.57
C TYR A 601 -24.23 3.34 12.68
N LYS A 602 -24.23 3.99 13.85
CA LYS A 602 -23.33 5.13 14.11
C LYS A 602 -21.87 4.70 14.14
N GLY A 603 -21.57 3.50 14.66
CA GLY A 603 -20.22 2.91 14.57
C GLY A 603 -19.73 2.83 13.13
N TRP A 604 -20.53 2.29 12.21
CA TRP A 604 -20.20 2.25 10.78
C TRP A 604 -20.02 3.64 10.20
N ALA A 605 -20.95 4.55 10.44
CA ALA A 605 -20.90 5.90 9.88
C ALA A 605 -19.67 6.69 10.34
N SER A 606 -19.20 6.47 11.58
CA SER A 606 -18.06 7.18 12.17
C SER A 606 -16.72 6.94 11.47
N LEU A 607 -16.62 5.90 10.67
CA LEU A 607 -15.41 5.55 9.91
C LEU A 607 -15.19 6.46 8.70
N TRP A 608 -16.25 7.03 8.12
CA TRP A 608 -16.25 7.55 6.77
C TRP A 608 -16.30 9.06 6.60
N PRO A 609 -16.44 9.92 7.65
CA PRO A 609 -16.45 11.36 7.41
C PRO A 609 -15.15 11.79 6.77
N GLN A 610 -15.30 12.61 5.71
CA GLN A 610 -14.20 13.10 4.92
C GLN A 610 -14.47 14.50 4.38
N ARG A 611 -13.40 15.24 4.10
CA ARG A 611 -13.37 16.48 3.33
C ARG A 611 -12.19 16.41 2.36
N MET A 612 -12.39 16.92 1.15
CA MET A 612 -11.34 16.99 0.16
C MET A 612 -11.50 18.22 -0.74
N THR A 613 -10.43 18.63 -1.36
CA THR A 613 -10.49 19.64 -2.43
C THR A 613 -11.10 19.03 -3.69
N GLU A 614 -11.62 19.87 -4.56
CA GLU A 614 -12.16 19.42 -5.86
C GLU A 614 -11.10 18.65 -6.67
N GLU A 615 -9.84 19.07 -6.62
CA GLU A 615 -8.73 18.40 -7.31
C GLU A 615 -8.53 16.95 -6.82
N ILE A 616 -8.47 16.76 -5.50
CA ILE A 616 -8.35 15.42 -4.90
C ILE A 616 -9.60 14.59 -5.18
N ALA A 617 -10.78 15.20 -5.13
CA ALA A 617 -12.04 14.52 -5.48
C ALA A 617 -12.03 14.02 -6.93
N ARG A 618 -11.59 14.85 -7.89
CA ARG A 618 -11.44 14.43 -9.31
C ARG A 618 -10.44 13.29 -9.47
N GLN A 619 -9.31 13.38 -8.81
CA GLN A 619 -8.30 12.30 -8.83
C GLN A 619 -8.89 11.00 -8.28
N ARG A 620 -9.54 11.05 -7.11
CA ARG A 620 -10.15 9.86 -6.49
C ARG A 620 -11.29 9.30 -7.33
N ALA A 621 -12.14 10.15 -7.92
CA ALA A 621 -13.21 9.71 -8.81
C ALA A 621 -12.68 8.91 -10.02
N ALA A 622 -11.49 9.25 -10.52
CA ALA A 622 -10.86 8.57 -11.66
C ALA A 622 -10.10 7.29 -11.27
N THR A 623 -9.56 7.19 -10.04
CA THR A 623 -8.57 6.15 -9.70
C THR A 623 -8.95 5.26 -8.52
N SER A 624 -9.85 5.69 -7.62
CA SER A 624 -10.20 4.95 -6.41
C SER A 624 -11.12 3.78 -6.73
N VAL A 625 -10.83 2.61 -6.17
CA VAL A 625 -11.71 1.43 -6.20
C VAL A 625 -12.82 1.51 -5.15
N HIS A 626 -12.72 2.46 -4.19
CA HIS A 626 -13.72 2.71 -3.16
C HIS A 626 -14.59 3.92 -3.52
N ALA A 627 -15.87 3.83 -3.22
CA ALA A 627 -16.78 4.96 -3.26
C ALA A 627 -16.37 6.03 -2.20
N PRO A 628 -16.76 7.32 -2.38
CA PRO A 628 -16.54 8.34 -1.36
C PRO A 628 -17.30 8.04 -0.05
N GLY A 629 -16.80 8.53 1.09
CA GLY A 629 -17.26 8.19 2.44
C GLY A 629 -18.77 8.36 2.66
N GLN A 630 -19.39 9.35 2.01
CA GLN A 630 -20.85 9.49 2.04
C GLN A 630 -21.56 8.23 1.52
N TRP A 631 -21.05 7.64 0.45
CA TRP A 631 -21.68 6.47 -0.16
C TRP A 631 -21.19 5.14 0.41
N ARG A 632 -20.01 5.11 1.02
CA ARG A 632 -19.62 3.99 1.91
C ARG A 632 -20.52 3.93 3.14
N THR A 633 -21.01 5.08 3.65
CA THR A 633 -21.99 5.11 4.73
C THR A 633 -23.39 4.80 4.23
N ASN A 634 -23.94 5.61 3.34
CA ASN A 634 -25.34 5.57 2.99
C ASN A 634 -25.69 4.41 2.05
N GLY A 635 -24.78 4.02 1.16
CA GLY A 635 -25.02 2.98 0.16
C GLY A 635 -25.41 1.62 0.77
N PRO A 636 -24.57 1.02 1.64
CA PRO A 636 -24.90 -0.24 2.31
C PRO A 636 -26.15 -0.13 3.18
N LEU A 637 -26.29 0.96 3.96
CA LEU A 637 -27.38 1.11 4.93
C LEU A 637 -28.76 1.24 4.29
N ARG A 638 -28.85 1.85 3.10
CA ARG A 638 -30.12 1.92 2.33
C ARG A 638 -30.65 0.56 1.93
N ASN A 639 -29.78 -0.43 1.83
CA ASN A 639 -30.09 -1.81 1.48
C ASN A 639 -30.46 -2.68 2.70
N GLN A 640 -30.38 -2.12 3.94
CA GLN A 640 -30.61 -2.86 5.18
C GLN A 640 -32.03 -2.57 5.74
N PRO A 641 -32.96 -3.53 5.78
CA PRO A 641 -34.26 -3.34 6.43
C PRO A 641 -34.12 -2.96 7.92
N SER A 642 -33.20 -3.62 8.64
CA SER A 642 -32.91 -3.39 10.06
C SER A 642 -32.44 -1.95 10.35
N PHE A 643 -31.76 -1.28 9.40
CA PHE A 643 -31.45 0.14 9.53
C PHE A 643 -32.72 1.01 9.60
N GLY A 644 -33.66 0.75 8.67
CA GLY A 644 -34.94 1.45 8.64
C GLY A 644 -35.75 1.25 9.92
N GLU A 645 -35.79 0.02 10.42
CA GLU A 645 -36.47 -0.35 11.68
C GLU A 645 -35.86 0.34 12.90
N ALA A 646 -34.53 0.29 13.03
CA ALA A 646 -33.79 0.92 14.13
C ALA A 646 -34.00 2.44 14.17
N ASN A 647 -34.02 3.10 13.01
CA ASN A 647 -34.16 4.54 12.89
C ASN A 647 -35.59 5.01 12.62
N THR A 648 -36.56 4.10 12.57
CA THR A 648 -37.98 4.38 12.31
C THR A 648 -38.20 5.13 10.98
N CYS A 649 -37.44 4.74 9.96
CA CYS A 649 -37.60 5.30 8.61
C CYS A 649 -38.84 4.72 7.91
N LYS A 650 -39.52 5.59 7.16
CA LYS A 650 -40.73 5.22 6.42
C LYS A 650 -40.41 4.88 4.98
N ALA A 651 -41.27 4.07 4.35
CA ALA A 651 -41.20 3.84 2.91
C ALA A 651 -41.15 5.21 2.17
N GLY A 652 -40.27 5.30 1.18
CA GLY A 652 -40.04 6.54 0.41
C GLY A 652 -39.03 7.51 1.03
N ASN A 653 -38.51 7.25 2.25
CA ASN A 653 -37.35 7.99 2.74
C ASN A 653 -36.10 7.64 1.93
N ALA A 654 -35.19 8.61 1.75
CA ALA A 654 -33.98 8.43 0.94
C ALA A 654 -33.07 7.29 1.46
N MET A 655 -33.10 7.01 2.77
CA MET A 655 -32.32 5.94 3.41
C MET A 655 -33.08 4.63 3.55
N GLN A 656 -34.25 4.45 2.89
CA GLN A 656 -35.03 3.22 2.93
C GLN A 656 -35.48 2.86 1.51
N LEU A 657 -34.74 1.98 0.84
CA LEU A 657 -35.12 1.45 -0.46
C LEU A 657 -36.32 0.51 -0.33
N ALA A 658 -37.16 0.46 -1.37
CA ALA A 658 -38.16 -0.55 -1.49
C ALA A 658 -37.54 -1.97 -1.57
N ALA A 659 -38.20 -2.98 -1.09
CA ALA A 659 -37.65 -4.34 -0.97
C ALA A 659 -37.13 -4.91 -2.30
N ASP A 660 -37.79 -4.61 -3.42
CA ASP A 660 -37.39 -5.03 -4.77
C ASP A 660 -36.14 -4.29 -5.30
N GLN A 661 -35.83 -3.12 -4.74
CA GLN A 661 -34.66 -2.31 -5.08
C GLN A 661 -33.44 -2.63 -4.20
N GLN A 662 -33.65 -3.27 -3.05
CA GLN A 662 -32.57 -3.64 -2.16
C GLN A 662 -31.66 -4.68 -2.78
N VAL A 663 -30.36 -4.51 -2.58
CA VAL A 663 -29.34 -5.51 -2.92
C VAL A 663 -28.80 -6.07 -1.61
N ARG A 664 -28.94 -7.36 -1.43
CA ARG A 664 -28.44 -8.08 -0.26
C ARG A 664 -27.44 -9.12 -0.71
N LEU A 665 -26.33 -9.23 0.01
CA LEU A 665 -25.35 -10.28 -0.24
C LEU A 665 -25.69 -11.53 0.57
N PHE A 666 -26.02 -11.33 1.85
CA PHE A 666 -26.40 -12.40 2.77
C PHE A 666 -27.78 -12.10 3.38
N PRO A 667 -28.87 -12.32 2.63
CA PRO A 667 -30.22 -11.97 3.06
C PRO A 667 -30.72 -12.76 4.26
#